data_8b9626cb8381aa9f9dc63600afe2fe0c
#
_entry.id   8b9626cb8381aa9f9dc63600afe2fe0c
#
_cell.length_a   1.000
_cell.length_b   1.000
_cell.length_c   1.000
_cell.angle_alpha   90.00
_cell.angle_beta   90.00
_cell.angle_gamma   90.00
#
_symmetry.space_group_name_H-M   'P 1'
#
loop_
_entity.id
_entity.type
_entity.pdbx_description
1 polymer ?
#
loop_
_entity_poly.entity_id
_entity_poly.type
_entity_poly.pdbx_seq_one_letter_code
_entity_poly.pdbx_strand_id
1 'polypeptide(L)'
;LSEEQEHWLDLPTYLARAGMAEDLFDLLTEFEFIEAKISVVGLQPLIEDYDLATSHNILIARKKAEALRVIQGALRLSAHVVDKDKTQLAGQLSGRLLSVEVPEIQAMLEQAKQWQGAFWLSPLTPSLMPPGTSLLRTFLGHTRSVKAVAIAPDGQQVVSASDDKTLKVWDLNSGKELKTLTEHTDSVYTSVKAVAITADGQRVISASDDKTLKVWDLNSGKELEALTTGHIHSVKAVAITPNGQRIVSASKDNTLELWDLNSDKELKLELWDLNSGKELKTFIGHSDSVRAIAITPDGQRAVSASYNGLKLWDLNSCKELKTLTGDLGFVLAVTISPDGQRAISALADNTLELWDLDSGKELQTLIGHTAPVQAVAITPDAQQAVSGSYDNTLKLWDLDSGKELKTLVGHTDSVQAVVITPDGQRAVSASDDDTLKLWDLDSGEELKTHIGHTDSVQAIAITPSRQWAVTASYDNTLKLWDLDSGRELKTLIGHTNFVLAVAITPDGQRAVSGSYDNTLKLWDLDSGEELKTLTGHTAPVQAVAITPDGQRAVSGSYDNTLKLWDLDSGEELKTLTGHTDAVQAVAITPDGQRAVSASSDNTLKLWDLGSGEELKTLTGYFIHVRVIVITPDGQWVVADSWNNTLTVWNLNKSRQSFLHRLLYALPRLGHGKEVKTLTGHTSWVRGVAITPDGQQVVSGSSDNTLKLWDLNSGREIKTLTGHTNSVVAVAITPDGQRAISASRDNTLKLWDLESGKAIASFSGDGALECCAVAPDGVTLIAGEASGRVHFLRLEGVARRG
;
A
#
# COMPACT_ATOMS: atom_id res chain seq x y z
N LEU A 1 -15.62 -27.12 24.91
CA LEU A 1 -16.33 -26.06 25.65
C LEU A 1 -17.14 -26.77 26.78
N SER A 2 -17.23 -26.15 27.96
CA SER A 2 -18.24 -26.60 28.94
C SER A 2 -19.63 -26.16 28.50
N GLU A 3 -20.68 -26.91 28.90
CA GLU A 3 -22.09 -26.49 28.61
C GLU A 3 -22.38 -25.05 29.08
N GLU A 4 -21.72 -24.59 30.16
CA GLU A 4 -21.85 -23.23 30.66
C GLU A 4 -21.21 -22.19 29.71
N GLN A 5 -20.09 -22.51 29.04
CA GLN A 5 -19.44 -21.63 28.07
C GLN A 5 -20.24 -21.55 26.77
N GLU A 6 -20.82 -22.64 26.29
CA GLU A 6 -21.70 -22.62 25.12
C GLU A 6 -22.94 -21.76 25.39
N HIS A 7 -23.52 -21.89 26.58
CA HIS A 7 -24.70 -21.12 26.98
C HIS A 7 -24.41 -19.61 27.08
N TRP A 8 -23.22 -19.23 27.53
CA TRP A 8 -22.81 -17.81 27.61
C TRP A 8 -22.60 -17.21 26.23
N LEU A 9 -22.03 -17.93 25.27
CA LEU A 9 -21.83 -17.47 23.92
C LEU A 9 -23.13 -17.30 23.11
N ASP A 10 -24.20 -18.03 23.43
CA ASP A 10 -25.51 -17.92 22.81
C ASP A 10 -26.46 -16.94 23.51
N LEU A 11 -25.98 -16.31 24.60
CA LEU A 11 -26.76 -15.41 25.43
C LEU A 11 -27.39 -14.25 24.66
N PRO A 12 -26.73 -13.61 23.63
CA PRO A 12 -27.38 -12.57 22.83
C PRO A 12 -28.71 -12.98 22.23
N THR A 13 -28.80 -14.19 21.69
CA THR A 13 -30.01 -14.73 21.09
C THR A 13 -31.14 -14.92 22.13
N TYR A 14 -30.82 -15.36 23.34
CA TYR A 14 -31.79 -15.54 24.42
C TYR A 14 -32.26 -14.18 24.95
N LEU A 15 -31.35 -13.22 25.19
CA LEU A 15 -31.70 -11.87 25.64
C LEU A 15 -32.61 -11.15 24.63
N ALA A 16 -32.28 -11.26 23.34
CA ALA A 16 -33.07 -10.71 22.27
C ALA A 16 -34.50 -11.29 22.25
N ARG A 17 -34.66 -12.61 22.36
CA ARG A 17 -35.97 -13.29 22.41
C ARG A 17 -36.75 -12.98 23.67
N ALA A 18 -36.05 -12.74 24.77
CA ALA A 18 -36.68 -12.35 26.05
C ALA A 18 -37.06 -10.86 26.09
N GLY A 19 -36.67 -10.06 25.12
CA GLY A 19 -36.90 -8.61 25.09
C GLY A 19 -36.05 -7.83 26.10
N MET A 20 -34.97 -8.43 26.59
CA MET A 20 -34.01 -7.84 27.57
C MET A 20 -32.99 -6.96 26.86
N ALA A 21 -33.47 -5.82 26.35
CA ALA A 21 -32.68 -4.94 25.49
C ALA A 21 -31.47 -4.29 26.20
N GLU A 22 -31.59 -3.95 27.48
CA GLU A 22 -30.52 -3.34 28.27
C GLU A 22 -29.40 -4.36 28.56
N ASP A 23 -29.77 -5.56 28.99
CA ASP A 23 -28.78 -6.63 29.26
C ASP A 23 -28.07 -7.08 27.99
N LEU A 24 -28.75 -7.06 26.83
CA LEU A 24 -28.12 -7.34 25.54
C LEU A 24 -27.13 -6.25 25.15
N PHE A 25 -27.46 -4.99 25.37
CA PHE A 25 -26.58 -3.87 25.12
C PHE A 25 -25.32 -3.95 26.00
N ASP A 26 -25.51 -4.16 27.31
CA ASP A 26 -24.39 -4.23 28.28
C ASP A 26 -23.45 -5.40 27.90
N LEU A 27 -23.99 -6.57 27.55
CA LEU A 27 -23.20 -7.72 27.10
C LEU A 27 -22.39 -7.44 25.83
N LEU A 28 -23.00 -6.80 24.82
CA LEU A 28 -22.32 -6.50 23.54
C LEU A 28 -21.34 -5.33 23.62
N THR A 29 -21.31 -4.60 24.73
CA THR A 29 -20.30 -3.56 25.03
C THR A 29 -19.23 -4.02 26.01
N GLU A 30 -19.26 -5.29 26.45
CA GLU A 30 -18.26 -5.88 27.33
C GLU A 30 -17.13 -6.52 26.50
N PHE A 31 -15.88 -6.04 26.70
CA PHE A 31 -14.73 -6.51 25.93
C PHE A 31 -14.44 -7.99 26.14
N GLU A 32 -14.62 -8.51 27.36
CA GLU A 32 -14.41 -9.92 27.68
C GLU A 32 -15.35 -10.83 26.88
N PHE A 33 -16.62 -10.45 26.73
CA PHE A 33 -17.58 -11.18 25.90
C PHE A 33 -17.19 -11.14 24.41
N ILE A 34 -16.83 -9.97 23.88
CA ILE A 34 -16.40 -9.78 22.49
C ILE A 34 -15.19 -10.67 22.18
N GLU A 35 -14.17 -10.64 23.04
CA GLU A 35 -12.94 -11.42 22.90
C GLU A 35 -13.24 -12.92 22.95
N ALA A 36 -13.99 -13.38 23.94
CA ALA A 36 -14.37 -14.78 24.09
C ALA A 36 -15.15 -15.30 22.88
N LYS A 37 -16.16 -14.55 22.43
CA LYS A 37 -16.99 -14.93 21.25
C LYS A 37 -16.13 -15.07 20.02
N ILE A 38 -15.26 -14.11 19.73
CA ILE A 38 -14.32 -14.15 18.58
C ILE A 38 -13.36 -15.33 18.73
N SER A 39 -12.82 -15.55 19.93
CA SER A 39 -11.84 -16.62 20.19
C SER A 39 -12.40 -18.01 19.94
N VAL A 40 -13.69 -18.21 20.20
CA VAL A 40 -14.33 -19.52 20.15
C VAL A 40 -15.08 -19.77 18.84
N VAL A 41 -15.99 -18.87 18.47
CA VAL A 41 -16.90 -19.06 17.32
C VAL A 41 -16.53 -18.20 16.11
N GLY A 42 -15.65 -17.21 16.30
CA GLY A 42 -15.19 -16.31 15.23
C GLY A 42 -15.97 -14.99 15.18
N LEU A 43 -15.55 -14.11 14.27
CA LEU A 43 -16.04 -12.73 14.21
C LEU A 43 -17.46 -12.65 13.59
N GLN A 44 -17.77 -13.45 12.59
CA GLN A 44 -19.03 -13.36 11.86
C GLN A 44 -20.27 -13.62 12.75
N PRO A 45 -20.29 -14.64 13.63
CA PRO A 45 -21.40 -14.83 14.57
C PRO A 45 -21.58 -13.66 15.55
N LEU A 46 -20.50 -13.01 15.95
CA LEU A 46 -20.59 -11.80 16.77
C LEU A 46 -21.21 -10.62 15.98
N ILE A 47 -20.85 -10.43 14.72
CA ILE A 47 -21.48 -9.40 13.86
C ILE A 47 -22.98 -9.63 13.73
N GLU A 48 -23.42 -10.88 13.61
CA GLU A 48 -24.84 -11.26 13.57
C GLU A 48 -25.56 -10.95 14.90
N ASP A 49 -24.90 -11.06 16.04
CA ASP A 49 -25.45 -10.65 17.33
C ASP A 49 -25.70 -9.12 17.38
N TYR A 50 -24.83 -8.31 16.80
CA TYR A 50 -25.05 -6.86 16.66
C TYR A 50 -26.18 -6.55 15.69
N ASP A 51 -26.29 -7.28 14.57
CA ASP A 51 -27.41 -7.13 13.63
C ASP A 51 -28.74 -7.47 14.31
N LEU A 52 -28.76 -8.54 15.14
CA LEU A 52 -29.91 -8.92 15.93
C LEU A 52 -30.29 -7.80 16.91
N ALA A 53 -29.32 -7.26 17.67
CA ALA A 53 -29.54 -6.20 18.67
C ALA A 53 -30.04 -4.88 18.07
N THR A 54 -29.61 -4.55 16.84
CA THR A 54 -29.98 -3.32 16.14
C THR A 54 -31.22 -3.48 15.24
N SER A 55 -31.83 -4.67 15.22
CA SER A 55 -33.04 -4.95 14.45
C SER A 55 -34.27 -4.19 14.99
N HIS A 56 -35.26 -3.93 14.10
CA HIS A 56 -36.49 -3.20 14.46
C HIS A 56 -37.35 -3.91 15.50
N ASN A 57 -37.07 -5.16 15.81
CA ASN A 57 -37.84 -5.98 16.74
C ASN A 57 -37.35 -5.80 18.20
N ILE A 58 -36.24 -5.14 18.46
CA ILE A 58 -35.70 -4.93 19.79
C ILE A 58 -35.70 -3.43 20.09
N LEU A 59 -36.33 -3.04 21.19
CA LEU A 59 -36.47 -1.63 21.61
C LEU A 59 -35.23 -1.18 22.39
N ILE A 60 -34.10 -1.04 21.72
CA ILE A 60 -32.91 -0.37 22.29
C ILE A 60 -33.03 1.15 22.07
N ALA A 61 -32.65 1.94 23.06
CA ALA A 61 -32.61 3.40 22.94
C ALA A 61 -31.70 3.82 21.76
N ARG A 62 -32.15 4.79 20.95
CA ARG A 62 -31.48 5.21 19.72
C ARG A 62 -29.98 5.43 19.89
N LYS A 63 -29.54 6.13 20.95
CA LYS A 63 -28.10 6.38 21.21
C LYS A 63 -27.34 5.09 21.48
N LYS A 64 -27.92 4.13 22.18
CA LYS A 64 -27.32 2.82 22.44
C LYS A 64 -27.24 1.98 21.16
N ALA A 65 -28.26 2.02 20.32
CA ALA A 65 -28.22 1.37 19.01
C ALA A 65 -27.16 1.98 18.09
N GLU A 66 -26.96 3.29 18.13
CA GLU A 66 -25.88 3.97 17.41
C GLU A 66 -24.50 3.53 17.93
N ALA A 67 -24.31 3.41 19.24
CA ALA A 67 -23.06 2.90 19.83
C ALA A 67 -22.75 1.45 19.36
N LEU A 68 -23.76 0.57 19.34
CA LEU A 68 -23.60 -0.81 18.83
C LEU A 68 -23.21 -0.84 17.35
N ARG A 69 -23.81 0.02 16.52
CA ARG A 69 -23.44 0.13 15.10
C ARG A 69 -21.99 0.60 14.91
N VAL A 70 -21.52 1.52 15.75
CA VAL A 70 -20.15 2.01 15.73
C VAL A 70 -19.18 0.88 16.09
N ILE A 71 -19.45 0.11 17.14
CA ILE A 71 -18.61 -1.06 17.51
C ILE A 71 -18.65 -2.11 16.40
N GLN A 72 -19.83 -2.44 15.88
CA GLN A 72 -19.98 -3.38 14.77
C GLN A 72 -19.19 -2.93 13.53
N GLY A 73 -19.27 -1.65 13.18
CA GLY A 73 -18.48 -1.07 12.10
C GLY A 73 -16.98 -1.23 12.29
N ALA A 74 -16.47 -0.98 13.51
CA ALA A 74 -15.07 -1.20 13.86
C ALA A 74 -14.67 -2.68 13.73
N LEU A 75 -15.53 -3.60 14.16
CA LEU A 75 -15.32 -5.04 14.02
C LEU A 75 -15.29 -5.47 12.53
N ARG A 76 -16.21 -4.97 11.71
CA ARG A 76 -16.23 -5.25 10.26
C ARG A 76 -14.99 -4.76 9.55
N LEU A 77 -14.53 -3.54 9.85
CA LEU A 77 -13.28 -2.98 9.31
C LEU A 77 -12.04 -3.78 9.76
N SER A 78 -12.08 -4.40 10.93
CA SER A 78 -10.99 -5.18 11.51
C SER A 78 -11.03 -6.67 11.14
N ALA A 79 -12.07 -7.14 10.43
CA ALA A 79 -12.32 -8.56 10.16
C ALA A 79 -11.11 -9.25 9.52
N HIS A 80 -10.53 -8.62 8.50
CA HIS A 80 -9.39 -9.15 7.74
C HIS A 80 -8.10 -9.33 8.59
N VAL A 81 -8.01 -8.62 9.71
CA VAL A 81 -6.90 -8.73 10.68
C VAL A 81 -7.23 -9.76 11.76
N VAL A 82 -8.39 -9.61 12.41
CA VAL A 82 -8.81 -10.40 13.58
C VAL A 82 -9.06 -11.86 13.23
N ASP A 83 -9.54 -12.17 12.01
CA ASP A 83 -9.71 -13.54 11.54
C ASP A 83 -8.37 -14.28 11.38
N LYS A 84 -7.29 -13.56 11.07
CA LYS A 84 -5.94 -14.12 10.95
C LYS A 84 -5.19 -14.16 12.27
N ASP A 85 -5.35 -13.12 13.08
CA ASP A 85 -4.64 -12.93 14.35
C ASP A 85 -5.55 -12.28 15.39
N LYS A 86 -6.22 -13.11 16.18
CA LYS A 86 -7.15 -12.69 17.22
C LYS A 86 -6.51 -11.82 18.30
N THR A 87 -5.19 -11.91 18.49
CA THR A 87 -4.47 -11.12 19.50
C THR A 87 -4.44 -9.62 19.16
N GLN A 88 -4.75 -9.25 17.92
CA GLN A 88 -4.82 -7.85 17.50
C GLN A 88 -6.17 -7.17 17.80
N LEU A 89 -7.17 -7.90 18.31
CA LEU A 89 -8.52 -7.35 18.56
C LEU A 89 -8.48 -6.05 19.38
N ALA A 90 -7.77 -6.06 20.51
CA ALA A 90 -7.66 -4.90 21.38
C ALA A 90 -7.01 -3.69 20.66
N GLY A 91 -5.95 -3.94 19.88
CA GLY A 91 -5.26 -2.92 19.10
C GLY A 91 -6.12 -2.35 17.97
N GLN A 92 -6.86 -3.21 17.26
CA GLN A 92 -7.76 -2.82 16.17
C GLN A 92 -8.93 -1.98 16.69
N LEU A 93 -9.60 -2.41 17.76
CA LEU A 93 -10.69 -1.62 18.38
C LEU A 93 -10.19 -0.28 18.92
N SER A 94 -9.04 -0.28 19.61
CA SER A 94 -8.45 0.97 20.12
C SER A 94 -8.10 1.93 18.96
N GLY A 95 -7.42 1.46 17.91
CA GLY A 95 -7.02 2.29 16.79
C GLY A 95 -8.19 2.93 16.02
N ARG A 96 -9.38 2.30 16.02
CA ARG A 96 -10.58 2.77 15.32
C ARG A 96 -11.54 3.57 16.18
N LEU A 97 -11.63 3.27 17.49
CA LEU A 97 -12.66 3.77 18.38
C LEU A 97 -12.16 4.81 19.42
N LEU A 98 -10.86 5.05 19.51
CA LEU A 98 -10.28 5.93 20.53
C LEU A 98 -10.83 7.38 20.45
N SER A 99 -11.22 7.85 19.26
CA SER A 99 -11.82 9.18 19.05
C SER A 99 -13.32 9.25 19.36
N VAL A 100 -13.96 8.12 19.61
CA VAL A 100 -15.41 8.06 19.79
C VAL A 100 -15.75 8.40 21.25
N GLU A 101 -16.34 9.57 21.49
CA GLU A 101 -16.68 10.07 22.83
C GLU A 101 -18.02 9.51 23.34
N VAL A 102 -18.16 8.18 23.35
CA VAL A 102 -19.31 7.46 23.91
C VAL A 102 -18.85 6.73 25.17
N PRO A 103 -19.44 6.98 26.35
CA PRO A 103 -18.95 6.45 27.63
C PRO A 103 -18.82 4.93 27.65
N GLU A 104 -19.77 4.21 27.07
CA GLU A 104 -19.78 2.74 27.03
C GLU A 104 -18.65 2.21 26.13
N ILE A 105 -18.37 2.87 25.02
CA ILE A 105 -17.24 2.52 24.15
C ILE A 105 -15.92 2.80 24.86
N GLN A 106 -15.79 3.94 25.54
CA GLN A 106 -14.59 4.24 26.31
C GLN A 106 -14.37 3.24 27.46
N ALA A 107 -15.44 2.82 28.14
CA ALA A 107 -15.37 1.78 29.17
C ALA A 107 -14.90 0.43 28.60
N MET A 108 -15.40 0.03 27.41
CA MET A 108 -14.95 -1.17 26.69
C MET A 108 -13.46 -1.07 26.32
N LEU A 109 -13.00 0.10 25.86
CA LEU A 109 -11.59 0.29 25.50
C LEU A 109 -10.67 0.25 26.74
N GLU A 110 -11.12 0.74 27.88
CA GLU A 110 -10.38 0.61 29.14
C GLU A 110 -10.28 -0.86 29.61
N GLN A 111 -11.33 -1.68 29.40
CA GLN A 111 -11.25 -3.12 29.61
C GLN A 111 -10.23 -3.76 28.65
N ALA A 112 -10.24 -3.38 27.36
CA ALA A 112 -9.29 -3.86 26.36
C ALA A 112 -7.83 -3.55 26.74
N LYS A 113 -7.54 -2.39 27.34
CA LYS A 113 -6.19 -2.04 27.84
C LYS A 113 -5.73 -2.93 28.99
N GLN A 114 -6.66 -3.47 29.78
CA GLN A 114 -6.36 -4.37 30.90
C GLN A 114 -6.20 -5.82 30.47
N TRP A 115 -6.46 -6.12 29.20
CA TRP A 115 -6.34 -7.47 28.66
C TRP A 115 -4.89 -8.01 28.72
N GLN A 116 -4.72 -9.20 29.27
CA GLN A 116 -3.41 -9.82 29.52
C GLN A 116 -3.20 -11.14 28.76
N GLY A 117 -4.04 -11.45 27.78
CA GLY A 117 -3.99 -12.73 27.06
C GLY A 117 -2.74 -12.92 26.19
N ALA A 118 -2.12 -11.83 25.71
CA ALA A 118 -0.87 -11.84 24.93
C ALA A 118 -0.19 -10.47 24.98
N PHE A 119 1.05 -10.37 24.45
CA PHE A 119 1.63 -9.06 24.12
C PHE A 119 0.90 -8.45 22.93
N TRP A 120 0.60 -7.18 23.00
CA TRP A 120 -0.06 -6.46 21.90
C TRP A 120 0.40 -5.00 21.81
N LEU A 121 0.17 -4.38 20.66
CA LEU A 121 0.53 -3.00 20.38
C LEU A 121 -0.71 -2.11 20.50
N SER A 122 -0.74 -1.30 21.55
CA SER A 122 -1.83 -0.38 21.87
C SER A 122 -1.62 0.95 21.14
N PRO A 123 -2.53 1.36 20.23
CA PRO A 123 -2.52 2.69 19.64
C PRO A 123 -2.70 3.77 20.72
N LEU A 124 -1.84 4.78 20.70
CA LEU A 124 -1.94 5.97 21.58
C LEU A 124 -2.89 7.01 20.99
N THR A 125 -3.10 6.96 19.68
CA THR A 125 -3.99 7.85 18.92
C THR A 125 -4.94 7.05 18.05
N PRO A 126 -6.11 7.61 17.66
CA PRO A 126 -6.99 7.01 16.66
C PRO A 126 -6.27 7.03 15.29
N SER A 127 -5.55 5.97 14.98
CA SER A 127 -4.65 5.87 13.83
C SER A 127 -5.15 4.92 12.72
N LEU A 128 -6.26 4.23 12.94
CA LEU A 128 -6.95 3.41 11.94
C LEU A 128 -8.22 4.10 11.45
N MET A 129 -8.72 3.68 10.27
CA MET A 129 -9.96 4.18 9.71
C MET A 129 -11.11 3.99 10.72
N PRO A 130 -11.79 5.05 11.17
CA PRO A 130 -12.90 4.92 12.10
C PRO A 130 -14.14 4.28 11.42
N PRO A 131 -15.04 3.65 12.17
CA PRO A 131 -16.31 3.17 11.66
C PRO A 131 -17.24 4.33 11.27
N GLY A 132 -18.16 4.07 10.33
CA GLY A 132 -19.07 5.09 9.82
C GLY A 132 -18.52 5.89 8.65
N THR A 133 -17.32 5.58 8.15
CA THR A 133 -16.80 6.08 6.88
C THR A 133 -17.39 5.29 5.71
N SER A 134 -17.19 5.79 4.47
CA SER A 134 -17.64 5.08 3.26
C SER A 134 -16.97 3.71 3.06
N LEU A 135 -15.79 3.48 3.67
CA LEU A 135 -15.14 2.17 3.63
C LEU A 135 -15.84 1.19 4.57
N LEU A 136 -16.44 0.16 4.00
CA LEU A 136 -17.12 -0.89 4.76
C LEU A 136 -16.20 -2.08 5.08
N ARG A 137 -15.31 -2.44 4.15
CA ARG A 137 -14.47 -3.64 4.27
C ARG A 137 -13.26 -3.62 3.34
N THR A 138 -12.18 -4.26 3.77
CA THR A 138 -10.99 -4.56 2.96
C THR A 138 -10.87 -6.08 2.77
N PHE A 139 -10.63 -6.53 1.53
CA PHE A 139 -10.39 -7.94 1.19
C PHE A 139 -8.91 -8.15 0.96
N LEU A 140 -8.30 -9.06 1.72
CA LEU A 140 -6.88 -9.38 1.62
C LEU A 140 -6.67 -10.84 1.20
N GLY A 141 -5.84 -11.07 0.19
CA GLY A 141 -5.52 -12.44 -0.26
C GLY A 141 -4.73 -12.49 -1.57
N HIS A 142 -4.80 -11.47 -2.41
CA HIS A 142 -3.87 -11.33 -3.52
C HIS A 142 -2.47 -11.00 -3.01
N THR A 143 -1.44 -11.43 -3.74
CA THR A 143 -0.03 -11.22 -3.40
C THR A 143 0.66 -10.25 -4.34
N ARG A 144 -0.10 -9.67 -5.27
CA ARG A 144 0.30 -8.61 -6.20
C ARG A 144 -0.91 -7.79 -6.59
N SER A 145 -0.65 -6.65 -7.21
CA SER A 145 -1.60 -5.67 -7.74
C SER A 145 -2.87 -6.30 -8.31
N VAL A 146 -4.03 -5.84 -7.86
CA VAL A 146 -5.35 -6.26 -8.35
C VAL A 146 -5.74 -5.36 -9.53
N LYS A 147 -5.89 -5.94 -10.72
CA LYS A 147 -6.06 -5.21 -11.99
C LYS A 147 -7.50 -5.05 -12.44
N ALA A 148 -8.37 -5.98 -12.06
CA ALA A 148 -9.77 -5.93 -12.45
C ALA A 148 -10.66 -6.57 -11.39
N VAL A 149 -11.91 -6.13 -11.36
CA VAL A 149 -12.94 -6.66 -10.46
C VAL A 149 -14.28 -6.70 -11.19
N ALA A 150 -15.09 -7.73 -10.91
CA ALA A 150 -16.45 -7.86 -11.39
C ALA A 150 -17.35 -8.37 -10.27
N ILE A 151 -18.62 -7.91 -10.23
CA ILE A 151 -19.62 -8.33 -9.25
C ILE A 151 -20.61 -9.26 -9.96
N ALA A 152 -20.99 -10.36 -9.29
CA ALA A 152 -22.05 -11.24 -9.76
C ALA A 152 -23.41 -10.52 -9.78
N PRO A 153 -24.32 -10.87 -10.71
CA PRO A 153 -25.60 -10.17 -10.86
C PRO A 153 -26.51 -10.19 -9.61
N ASP A 154 -26.31 -11.16 -8.71
CA ASP A 154 -27.01 -11.26 -7.42
C ASP A 154 -26.46 -10.30 -6.35
N GLY A 155 -25.34 -9.62 -6.65
CA GLY A 155 -24.68 -8.69 -5.72
C GLY A 155 -24.05 -9.37 -4.50
N GLN A 156 -23.87 -10.70 -4.49
CA GLN A 156 -23.36 -11.40 -3.31
C GLN A 156 -21.89 -11.84 -3.47
N GLN A 157 -21.44 -12.02 -4.68
CA GLN A 157 -20.08 -12.46 -4.97
C GLN A 157 -19.31 -11.45 -5.80
N VAL A 158 -18.01 -11.38 -5.56
CA VAL A 158 -17.06 -10.55 -6.32
C VAL A 158 -15.96 -11.45 -6.86
N VAL A 159 -15.57 -11.23 -8.10
CA VAL A 159 -14.39 -11.88 -8.71
C VAL A 159 -13.34 -10.82 -8.99
N SER A 160 -12.13 -11.04 -8.52
CA SER A 160 -10.97 -10.17 -8.75
C SER A 160 -9.92 -10.87 -9.58
N ALA A 161 -9.19 -10.09 -10.38
CA ALA A 161 -8.09 -10.56 -11.22
C ALA A 161 -6.81 -9.79 -10.88
N SER A 162 -5.68 -10.49 -10.78
CA SER A 162 -4.43 -9.92 -10.27
C SER A 162 -3.19 -10.26 -11.10
N ASP A 163 -2.15 -9.44 -10.94
CA ASP A 163 -0.79 -9.71 -11.43
C ASP A 163 -0.13 -10.91 -10.72
N ASP A 164 -0.73 -11.46 -9.67
CA ASP A 164 -0.33 -12.74 -9.06
C ASP A 164 -0.75 -13.98 -9.86
N LYS A 165 -1.36 -13.78 -11.04
CA LYS A 165 -1.84 -14.80 -12.00
C LYS A 165 -3.07 -15.56 -11.54
N THR A 166 -3.74 -15.09 -10.51
CA THR A 166 -4.95 -15.72 -9.98
C THR A 166 -6.18 -14.86 -10.18
N LEU A 167 -7.34 -15.53 -10.27
CA LEU A 167 -8.61 -14.89 -9.94
C LEU A 167 -9.06 -15.39 -8.58
N LYS A 168 -9.66 -14.52 -7.79
CA LYS A 168 -10.27 -14.89 -6.50
C LYS A 168 -11.74 -14.55 -6.49
N VAL A 169 -12.52 -15.46 -5.93
CA VAL A 169 -13.96 -15.28 -5.72
C VAL A 169 -14.18 -15.00 -4.24
N TRP A 170 -14.90 -13.93 -3.95
CA TRP A 170 -15.15 -13.44 -2.59
C TRP A 170 -16.65 -13.38 -2.31
N ASP A 171 -17.04 -13.67 -1.09
CA ASP A 171 -18.35 -13.34 -0.57
C ASP A 171 -18.36 -11.87 -0.13
N LEU A 172 -19.22 -11.06 -0.71
CA LEU A 172 -19.25 -9.62 -0.48
C LEU A 172 -19.66 -9.26 0.96
N ASN A 173 -20.53 -10.04 1.58
CA ASN A 173 -21.07 -9.76 2.90
C ASN A 173 -20.11 -10.17 4.03
N SER A 174 -19.50 -11.35 3.93
CA SER A 174 -18.56 -11.83 4.94
C SER A 174 -17.11 -11.40 4.68
N GLY A 175 -16.76 -11.04 3.45
CA GLY A 175 -15.39 -10.76 3.04
C GLY A 175 -14.52 -12.00 2.87
N LYS A 176 -15.08 -13.18 3.00
CA LYS A 176 -14.37 -14.44 2.87
C LYS A 176 -13.96 -14.74 1.44
N GLU A 177 -12.73 -15.18 1.23
CA GLU A 177 -12.33 -15.83 -0.01
C GLU A 177 -13.04 -17.18 -0.11
N LEU A 178 -13.86 -17.32 -1.15
CA LEU A 178 -14.58 -18.56 -1.45
C LEU A 178 -13.72 -19.52 -2.27
N LYS A 179 -12.97 -18.98 -3.26
CA LYS A 179 -12.18 -19.78 -4.20
C LYS A 179 -11.01 -18.98 -4.77
N THR A 180 -9.93 -19.69 -5.13
CA THR A 180 -8.86 -19.20 -5.99
C THR A 180 -8.83 -20.03 -7.29
N LEU A 181 -8.82 -19.36 -8.45
CA LEU A 181 -8.75 -19.95 -9.79
C LEU A 181 -7.34 -19.69 -10.35
N THR A 182 -6.58 -20.76 -10.70
CA THR A 182 -5.11 -20.69 -10.87
C THR A 182 -4.62 -21.37 -12.14
N GLU A 183 -5.06 -21.00 -13.33
CA GLU A 183 -4.60 -21.73 -14.53
C GLU A 183 -4.03 -20.87 -15.67
N HIS A 184 -3.81 -19.56 -15.47
CA HIS A 184 -3.04 -18.75 -16.41
C HIS A 184 -1.53 -18.92 -16.15
N THR A 185 -0.85 -19.86 -16.85
CA THR A 185 0.47 -20.38 -16.40
C THR A 185 1.65 -20.21 -17.34
N ASP A 186 1.49 -19.73 -18.58
CA ASP A 186 2.51 -19.94 -19.62
C ASP A 186 3.79 -19.07 -19.56
N SER A 187 3.94 -18.10 -18.64
CA SER A 187 5.17 -17.27 -18.59
C SER A 187 5.37 -16.65 -17.21
N VAL A 188 6.62 -16.35 -16.88
CA VAL A 188 7.00 -15.62 -15.64
C VAL A 188 6.41 -14.20 -15.60
N TYR A 189 6.02 -13.64 -16.75
CA TYR A 189 5.54 -12.26 -16.92
C TYR A 189 4.05 -12.14 -17.28
N THR A 190 3.26 -13.21 -17.18
CA THR A 190 1.82 -13.17 -17.50
C THR A 190 1.01 -12.74 -16.28
N SER A 191 0.01 -11.91 -16.48
CA SER A 191 -0.94 -11.45 -15.48
C SER A 191 -2.36 -11.42 -16.03
N VAL A 192 -3.37 -11.59 -15.17
CA VAL A 192 -4.77 -11.49 -15.56
C VAL A 192 -5.16 -10.01 -15.55
N LYS A 193 -5.60 -9.49 -16.69
CA LYS A 193 -5.84 -8.05 -16.91
C LYS A 193 -7.30 -7.64 -16.82
N ALA A 194 -8.20 -8.54 -17.16
CA ALA A 194 -9.63 -8.23 -17.12
C ALA A 194 -10.45 -9.46 -16.72
N VAL A 195 -11.60 -9.20 -16.13
CA VAL A 195 -12.58 -10.21 -15.75
C VAL A 195 -13.99 -9.69 -16.01
N ALA A 196 -14.87 -10.57 -16.47
CA ALA A 196 -16.29 -10.29 -16.66
C ALA A 196 -17.14 -11.50 -16.23
N ILE A 197 -18.36 -11.28 -15.75
CA ILE A 197 -19.29 -12.33 -15.32
C ILE A 197 -20.51 -12.31 -16.25
N THR A 198 -21.00 -13.48 -16.64
CA THR A 198 -22.23 -13.59 -17.44
C THR A 198 -23.47 -13.14 -16.67
N ALA A 199 -24.48 -12.63 -17.37
CA ALA A 199 -25.70 -12.09 -16.77
C ALA A 199 -26.51 -13.13 -15.97
N ASP A 200 -26.31 -14.43 -16.22
CA ASP A 200 -26.90 -15.52 -15.42
C ASP A 200 -26.08 -15.82 -14.15
N GLY A 201 -24.95 -15.17 -13.96
CA GLY A 201 -24.07 -15.36 -12.80
C GLY A 201 -23.36 -16.71 -12.76
N GLN A 202 -23.37 -17.49 -13.86
CA GLN A 202 -22.84 -18.86 -13.82
C GLN A 202 -21.40 -18.96 -14.33
N ARG A 203 -20.99 -18.06 -15.23
CA ARG A 203 -19.65 -18.13 -15.85
C ARG A 203 -18.87 -16.85 -15.62
N VAL A 204 -17.56 -17.03 -15.47
CA VAL A 204 -16.57 -15.95 -15.42
C VAL A 204 -15.69 -16.05 -16.65
N ILE A 205 -15.39 -14.95 -17.30
CA ILE A 205 -14.44 -14.84 -18.39
C ILE A 205 -13.25 -14.01 -17.91
N SER A 206 -12.05 -14.55 -18.06
CA SER A 206 -10.80 -13.84 -17.75
C SER A 206 -9.98 -13.61 -19.01
N ALA A 207 -9.30 -12.46 -19.08
CA ALA A 207 -8.38 -12.10 -20.13
C ALA A 207 -6.98 -11.87 -19.57
N SER A 208 -5.94 -12.36 -20.27
CA SER A 208 -4.58 -12.37 -19.76
C SER A 208 -3.54 -11.85 -20.73
N ASP A 209 -2.38 -11.47 -20.21
CA ASP A 209 -1.17 -11.18 -21.01
C ASP A 209 -0.64 -12.41 -21.76
N ASP A 210 -1.09 -13.63 -21.42
CA ASP A 210 -0.80 -14.87 -22.15
C ASP A 210 -1.54 -14.98 -23.49
N LYS A 211 -2.31 -13.98 -23.87
CA LYS A 211 -3.10 -13.90 -25.13
C LYS A 211 -4.30 -14.85 -25.16
N THR A 212 -4.71 -15.38 -24.02
CA THR A 212 -5.87 -16.27 -23.94
C THR A 212 -7.02 -15.61 -23.23
N LEU A 213 -8.23 -16.09 -23.56
CA LEU A 213 -9.42 -15.92 -22.75
C LEU A 213 -9.73 -17.27 -22.11
N LYS A 214 -10.13 -17.28 -20.84
CA LYS A 214 -10.59 -18.50 -20.16
C LYS A 214 -11.99 -18.30 -19.63
N VAL A 215 -12.79 -19.35 -19.77
CA VAL A 215 -14.17 -19.43 -19.29
C VAL A 215 -14.21 -20.37 -18.08
N TRP A 216 -14.73 -19.88 -16.96
CA TRP A 216 -14.79 -20.59 -15.70
C TRP A 216 -16.25 -20.78 -15.27
N ASP A 217 -16.57 -21.91 -14.66
CA ASP A 217 -17.81 -22.09 -13.90
C ASP A 217 -17.65 -21.46 -12.52
N LEU A 218 -18.45 -20.44 -12.22
CA LEU A 218 -18.35 -19.68 -10.95
C LEU A 218 -18.67 -20.56 -9.73
N ASN A 219 -19.60 -21.50 -9.88
CA ASN A 219 -20.07 -22.35 -8.79
C ASN A 219 -19.07 -23.46 -8.41
N SER A 220 -18.43 -24.09 -9.40
CA SER A 220 -17.44 -25.14 -9.13
C SER A 220 -16.02 -24.60 -9.04
N GLY A 221 -15.72 -23.45 -9.67
CA GLY A 221 -14.38 -22.88 -9.82
C GLY A 221 -13.54 -23.61 -10.87
N LYS A 222 -14.13 -24.45 -11.70
CA LYS A 222 -13.40 -25.20 -12.73
C LYS A 222 -13.32 -24.41 -14.04
N GLU A 223 -12.19 -24.49 -14.73
CA GLU A 223 -12.07 -24.05 -16.10
C GLU A 223 -12.99 -24.90 -16.98
N LEU A 224 -13.87 -24.24 -17.72
CA LEU A 224 -14.75 -24.88 -18.70
C LEU A 224 -14.09 -24.91 -20.05
N GLU A 225 -13.42 -23.84 -20.44
CA GLU A 225 -12.85 -23.68 -21.77
C GLU A 225 -11.71 -22.66 -21.78
N ALA A 226 -10.65 -22.92 -22.55
CA ALA A 226 -9.58 -21.98 -22.87
C ALA A 226 -9.73 -21.57 -24.36
N LEU A 227 -10.04 -20.30 -24.60
CA LEU A 227 -10.16 -19.73 -25.93
C LEU A 227 -8.81 -19.15 -26.35
N THR A 228 -8.18 -19.75 -27.35
CA THR A 228 -6.97 -19.20 -27.97
C THR A 228 -7.38 -18.07 -28.91
N THR A 229 -7.00 -16.83 -28.58
CA THR A 229 -7.37 -15.66 -29.37
C THR A 229 -6.52 -15.55 -30.66
N GLY A 230 -7.05 -14.85 -31.67
CA GLY A 230 -6.27 -14.42 -32.85
C GLY A 230 -5.34 -13.25 -32.56
N HIS A 231 -5.45 -12.67 -31.34
CA HIS A 231 -4.61 -11.57 -30.91
C HIS A 231 -3.13 -11.95 -30.85
N ILE A 232 -2.28 -11.12 -31.46
CA ILE A 232 -0.83 -11.32 -31.46
C ILE A 232 -0.13 -10.70 -30.22
N HIS A 233 -0.87 -9.89 -29.45
CA HIS A 233 -0.42 -9.24 -28.21
C HIS A 233 -1.38 -9.52 -27.05
N SER A 234 -1.03 -9.02 -25.83
CA SER A 234 -1.83 -9.22 -24.62
C SER A 234 -3.24 -8.67 -24.74
N VAL A 235 -4.22 -9.45 -24.24
CA VAL A 235 -5.62 -9.02 -24.15
C VAL A 235 -5.78 -8.12 -22.92
N LYS A 236 -6.32 -6.91 -23.13
CA LYS A 236 -6.41 -5.87 -22.10
C LYS A 236 -7.79 -5.70 -21.50
N ALA A 237 -8.84 -5.98 -22.28
CA ALA A 237 -10.21 -5.88 -21.81
C ALA A 237 -11.09 -6.97 -22.40
N VAL A 238 -12.14 -7.30 -21.67
CA VAL A 238 -13.18 -8.24 -22.11
C VAL A 238 -14.54 -7.69 -21.65
N ALA A 239 -15.52 -7.80 -22.52
CA ALA A 239 -16.91 -7.48 -22.22
C ALA A 239 -17.84 -8.57 -22.78
N ILE A 240 -18.97 -8.80 -22.08
CA ILE A 240 -19.94 -9.82 -22.44
C ILE A 240 -21.25 -9.14 -22.83
N THR A 241 -21.90 -9.62 -23.89
CA THR A 241 -23.25 -9.12 -24.22
C THR A 241 -24.26 -9.48 -23.12
N PRO A 242 -25.28 -8.64 -22.87
CA PRO A 242 -26.24 -8.85 -21.78
C PRO A 242 -27.00 -10.19 -21.84
N ASN A 243 -27.14 -10.78 -23.03
CA ASN A 243 -27.75 -12.11 -23.20
C ASN A 243 -26.77 -13.27 -22.87
N GLY A 244 -25.53 -12.97 -22.51
CA GLY A 244 -24.49 -13.95 -22.16
C GLY A 244 -24.00 -14.80 -23.34
N GLN A 245 -24.35 -14.45 -24.58
CA GLN A 245 -24.05 -15.28 -25.76
C GLN A 245 -22.76 -14.91 -26.48
N ARG A 246 -22.32 -13.65 -26.37
CA ARG A 246 -21.15 -13.15 -27.08
C ARG A 246 -20.18 -12.45 -26.15
N ILE A 247 -18.90 -12.58 -26.44
CA ILE A 247 -17.77 -11.88 -25.79
C ILE A 247 -17.13 -10.97 -26.82
N VAL A 248 -16.71 -9.78 -26.40
CA VAL A 248 -15.80 -8.93 -27.16
C VAL A 248 -14.51 -8.78 -26.38
N SER A 249 -13.38 -9.11 -27.00
CA SER A 249 -12.05 -8.92 -26.43
C SER A 249 -11.32 -7.77 -27.13
N ALA A 250 -10.49 -7.06 -26.37
CA ALA A 250 -9.68 -5.94 -26.84
C ALA A 250 -8.20 -6.16 -26.52
N SER A 251 -7.32 -5.87 -27.46
CA SER A 251 -5.90 -6.17 -27.33
C SER A 251 -4.98 -5.00 -27.65
N LYS A 252 -3.75 -5.12 -27.15
CA LYS A 252 -2.63 -4.22 -27.45
C LYS A 252 -2.20 -4.28 -28.94
N ASP A 253 -2.72 -5.20 -29.73
CA ASP A 253 -2.50 -5.28 -31.19
C ASP A 253 -3.44 -4.39 -32.02
N ASN A 254 -4.18 -3.49 -31.37
CA ASN A 254 -5.08 -2.52 -31.98
C ASN A 254 -6.38 -3.12 -32.53
N THR A 255 -6.67 -4.39 -32.20
CA THR A 255 -7.85 -5.12 -32.71
C THR A 255 -8.84 -5.46 -31.60
N LEU A 256 -10.08 -5.68 -32.04
CA LEU A 256 -11.16 -6.24 -31.24
C LEU A 256 -11.60 -7.53 -31.90
N GLU A 257 -11.94 -8.55 -31.12
CA GLU A 257 -12.47 -9.81 -31.59
C GLU A 257 -13.84 -10.12 -30.95
N LEU A 258 -14.77 -10.62 -31.74
CA LEU A 258 -16.10 -11.02 -31.30
C LEU A 258 -16.21 -12.55 -31.27
N TRP A 259 -16.67 -13.09 -30.12
CA TRP A 259 -16.76 -14.51 -29.82
C TRP A 259 -18.23 -14.92 -29.56
N ASP A 260 -18.62 -16.12 -29.96
CA ASP A 260 -19.93 -16.72 -29.66
C ASP A 260 -19.74 -17.87 -28.65
N LEU A 261 -20.35 -17.76 -27.45
CA LEU A 261 -20.24 -18.73 -26.37
C LEU A 261 -21.16 -19.98 -26.55
N ASN A 262 -22.11 -19.97 -27.49
CA ASN A 262 -23.13 -21.03 -27.65
C ASN A 262 -22.83 -21.99 -28.83
N SER A 263 -21.72 -21.85 -29.52
CA SER A 263 -21.36 -22.78 -30.58
C SER A 263 -20.81 -24.07 -30.00
N ASP A 264 -21.57 -25.16 -30.00
CA ASP A 264 -21.19 -26.53 -29.61
C ASP A 264 -20.06 -27.16 -30.47
N LYS A 265 -19.36 -26.40 -31.25
CA LYS A 265 -18.22 -26.85 -32.03
C LYS A 265 -16.94 -26.25 -31.51
N GLU A 266 -15.91 -27.09 -31.32
CA GLU A 266 -14.52 -26.66 -31.10
C GLU A 266 -14.26 -25.37 -31.89
N LEU A 267 -14.19 -24.26 -31.21
CA LEU A 267 -13.74 -22.97 -31.73
C LEU A 267 -12.24 -23.09 -32.01
N LYS A 268 -11.91 -23.83 -33.07
CA LYS A 268 -10.62 -23.68 -33.68
C LYS A 268 -10.53 -22.29 -34.27
N LEU A 269 -9.48 -21.64 -33.91
CA LEU A 269 -8.97 -20.37 -34.42
C LEU A 269 -8.80 -20.40 -35.94
N GLU A 270 -9.89 -20.41 -36.65
CA GLU A 270 -9.94 -20.02 -38.06
C GLU A 270 -11.27 -19.28 -38.24
N LEU A 271 -11.18 -18.00 -38.44
CA LEU A 271 -12.22 -17.02 -38.76
C LEU A 271 -12.98 -17.36 -40.04
N TRP A 272 -13.46 -18.61 -40.16
CA TRP A 272 -14.17 -19.09 -41.33
C TRP A 272 -15.48 -19.76 -40.88
N ASP A 273 -16.60 -19.17 -41.23
CA ASP A 273 -17.87 -19.90 -41.22
C ASP A 273 -17.75 -21.09 -42.22
N LEU A 274 -17.61 -22.28 -41.68
CA LEU A 274 -17.45 -23.51 -42.43
C LEU A 274 -18.65 -23.82 -43.37
N ASN A 275 -19.80 -23.17 -43.15
CA ASN A 275 -20.98 -23.33 -44.03
C ASN A 275 -21.07 -22.23 -45.09
N SER A 276 -20.48 -21.07 -44.91
CA SER A 276 -20.57 -19.95 -45.88
C SER A 276 -19.21 -19.47 -46.43
N GLY A 277 -18.09 -19.92 -45.83
CA GLY A 277 -16.74 -19.48 -46.23
C GLY A 277 -16.48 -17.99 -45.94
N LYS A 278 -17.22 -17.37 -45.02
CA LYS A 278 -17.04 -15.97 -44.65
C LYS A 278 -16.35 -15.82 -43.32
N GLU A 279 -15.35 -14.96 -43.29
CA GLU A 279 -14.64 -14.49 -42.09
C GLU A 279 -15.59 -13.90 -41.04
N LEU A 280 -15.58 -14.43 -39.80
CA LEU A 280 -16.17 -13.75 -38.65
C LEU A 280 -15.25 -12.57 -38.30
N LYS A 281 -15.78 -11.36 -38.27
CA LYS A 281 -15.09 -10.11 -38.56
C LYS A 281 -14.26 -9.61 -37.38
N THR A 282 -13.01 -9.31 -37.63
CA THR A 282 -12.15 -8.46 -36.82
C THR A 282 -12.54 -7.00 -37.04
N PHE A 283 -12.71 -6.23 -35.95
CA PHE A 283 -12.93 -4.80 -36.01
C PHE A 283 -11.57 -4.09 -36.18
N ILE A 284 -11.35 -3.47 -37.32
CA ILE A 284 -10.12 -2.74 -37.63
C ILE A 284 -10.47 -1.25 -37.74
N GLY A 285 -9.84 -0.42 -36.94
CA GLY A 285 -10.10 1.03 -37.01
C GLY A 285 -9.30 1.87 -35.99
N HIS A 286 -8.85 1.29 -34.90
CA HIS A 286 -7.91 1.95 -34.02
C HIS A 286 -6.49 1.90 -34.59
N SER A 287 -5.76 3.00 -34.47
CA SER A 287 -4.36 3.12 -34.87
C SER A 287 -3.39 2.88 -33.69
N ASP A 288 -3.93 2.63 -32.50
CA ASP A 288 -3.16 2.37 -31.30
C ASP A 288 -3.87 1.36 -30.38
N SER A 289 -3.16 0.88 -29.35
CA SER A 289 -3.59 -0.11 -28.39
C SER A 289 -4.99 0.14 -27.81
N VAL A 290 -5.88 -0.82 -27.92
CA VAL A 290 -7.21 -0.77 -27.30
C VAL A 290 -7.11 -1.24 -25.86
N ARG A 291 -7.55 -0.40 -24.93
CA ARG A 291 -7.42 -0.63 -23.48
C ARG A 291 -8.70 -1.05 -22.79
N ALA A 292 -9.82 -0.50 -23.22
CA ALA A 292 -11.10 -0.77 -22.60
C ALA A 292 -12.22 -0.92 -23.63
N ILE A 293 -13.26 -1.63 -23.25
CA ILE A 293 -14.45 -1.83 -24.05
C ILE A 293 -15.68 -1.90 -23.14
N ALA A 294 -16.77 -1.28 -23.61
CA ALA A 294 -18.08 -1.38 -22.98
C ALA A 294 -19.14 -1.70 -24.05
N ILE A 295 -20.16 -2.48 -23.69
CA ILE A 295 -21.25 -2.88 -24.57
C ILE A 295 -22.55 -2.23 -24.08
N THR A 296 -23.38 -1.75 -25.03
CA THR A 296 -24.70 -1.20 -24.68
C THR A 296 -25.62 -2.28 -24.11
N PRO A 297 -26.56 -1.90 -23.21
CA PRO A 297 -27.46 -2.86 -22.55
C PRO A 297 -28.36 -3.67 -23.50
N ASP A 298 -28.59 -3.17 -24.73
CA ASP A 298 -29.31 -3.89 -25.79
C ASP A 298 -28.43 -4.93 -26.50
N GLY A 299 -27.12 -4.95 -26.23
CA GLY A 299 -26.14 -5.84 -26.85
C GLY A 299 -25.89 -5.57 -28.32
N GLN A 300 -26.29 -4.41 -28.86
CA GLN A 300 -26.16 -4.11 -30.28
C GLN A 300 -24.96 -3.24 -30.62
N ARG A 301 -24.51 -2.40 -29.69
CA ARG A 301 -23.39 -1.47 -29.90
C ARG A 301 -22.29 -1.70 -28.86
N ALA A 302 -21.06 -1.33 -29.21
CA ALA A 302 -19.92 -1.31 -28.29
C ALA A 302 -19.14 0.00 -28.45
N VAL A 303 -18.60 0.50 -27.35
CA VAL A 303 -17.63 1.60 -27.34
C VAL A 303 -16.28 1.04 -26.94
N SER A 304 -15.27 1.26 -27.75
CA SER A 304 -13.88 0.91 -27.46
C SER A 304 -13.03 2.13 -27.23
N ALA A 305 -12.12 2.05 -26.27
CA ALA A 305 -11.21 3.10 -25.86
C ALA A 305 -9.76 2.74 -26.21
N SER A 306 -9.05 3.69 -26.79
CA SER A 306 -7.65 3.55 -27.23
C SER A 306 -6.89 4.83 -26.86
N TYR A 307 -5.56 4.81 -26.96
CA TYR A 307 -4.72 6.01 -26.76
C TYR A 307 -5.03 7.16 -27.71
N ASN A 308 -5.74 6.93 -28.82
CA ASN A 308 -6.08 7.96 -29.78
C ASN A 308 -7.60 8.23 -29.89
N GLY A 309 -8.38 7.86 -28.88
CA GLY A 309 -9.79 8.21 -28.77
C GLY A 309 -10.76 7.04 -28.65
N LEU A 310 -12.03 7.36 -28.74
CA LEU A 310 -13.16 6.43 -28.60
C LEU A 310 -13.79 6.13 -29.96
N LYS A 311 -14.22 4.88 -30.14
CA LYS A 311 -15.01 4.46 -31.31
C LYS A 311 -16.27 3.71 -30.90
N LEU A 312 -17.37 4.04 -31.59
CA LEU A 312 -18.66 3.36 -31.45
C LEU A 312 -18.85 2.38 -32.60
N TRP A 313 -19.20 1.14 -32.27
CA TRP A 313 -19.34 0.02 -33.19
C TRP A 313 -20.76 -0.56 -33.15
N ASP A 314 -21.23 -1.02 -34.29
CA ASP A 314 -22.39 -1.91 -34.42
C ASP A 314 -21.93 -3.37 -34.38
N LEU A 315 -22.38 -4.12 -33.37
CA LEU A 315 -21.95 -5.52 -33.13
C LEU A 315 -22.56 -6.53 -34.10
N ASN A 316 -23.64 -6.18 -34.81
CA ASN A 316 -24.27 -7.07 -35.80
C ASN A 316 -23.59 -6.95 -37.16
N SER A 317 -23.33 -5.72 -37.60
CA SER A 317 -22.65 -5.48 -38.90
C SER A 317 -21.13 -5.46 -38.76
N CYS A 318 -20.58 -5.36 -37.53
CA CYS A 318 -19.17 -5.18 -37.22
C CYS A 318 -18.56 -3.93 -37.91
N LYS A 319 -19.36 -2.89 -38.05
CA LYS A 319 -18.90 -1.63 -38.65
C LYS A 319 -18.75 -0.54 -37.59
N GLU A 320 -17.73 0.30 -37.79
CA GLU A 320 -17.64 1.57 -37.05
C GLU A 320 -18.85 2.44 -37.43
N LEU A 321 -19.58 2.85 -36.39
CA LEU A 321 -20.70 3.80 -36.54
C LEU A 321 -20.19 5.23 -36.45
N LYS A 322 -19.32 5.49 -35.48
CA LYS A 322 -18.76 6.83 -35.21
C LYS A 322 -17.39 6.76 -34.54
N THR A 323 -16.54 7.74 -34.82
CA THR A 323 -15.45 8.13 -33.96
C THR A 323 -15.94 9.28 -33.08
N LEU A 324 -15.85 9.14 -31.74
CA LEU A 324 -16.15 10.20 -30.80
C LEU A 324 -14.90 11.08 -30.68
N THR A 325 -15.01 12.32 -31.12
CA THR A 325 -13.88 13.24 -31.21
C THR A 325 -14.09 14.41 -30.24
N GLY A 326 -13.18 14.55 -29.28
CA GLY A 326 -13.00 15.68 -28.38
C GLY A 326 -11.52 16.05 -28.30
N ASP A 327 -11.12 16.86 -27.35
CA ASP A 327 -9.71 17.10 -27.00
C ASP A 327 -9.12 15.86 -26.27
N LEU A 328 -9.37 14.68 -26.84
CA LEU A 328 -9.07 13.39 -26.24
C LEU A 328 -7.56 13.22 -26.08
N GLY A 329 -7.13 13.26 -24.83
CA GLY A 329 -5.89 12.67 -24.38
C GLY A 329 -5.93 11.11 -24.46
N PHE A 330 -5.00 10.45 -23.82
CA PHE A 330 -5.01 8.99 -23.70
C PHE A 330 -6.20 8.50 -22.89
N VAL A 331 -7.12 7.76 -23.52
CA VAL A 331 -8.28 7.15 -22.85
C VAL A 331 -7.86 5.83 -22.21
N LEU A 332 -8.11 5.71 -20.91
CA LEU A 332 -7.69 4.57 -20.08
C LEU A 332 -8.84 3.60 -19.77
N ALA A 333 -10.05 4.12 -19.57
CA ALA A 333 -11.25 3.31 -19.33
C ALA A 333 -12.49 3.94 -19.98
N VAL A 334 -13.52 3.14 -20.20
CA VAL A 334 -14.83 3.59 -20.70
C VAL A 334 -15.95 2.74 -20.10
N THR A 335 -17.07 3.35 -19.79
CA THR A 335 -18.31 2.69 -19.38
C THR A 335 -19.52 3.31 -20.09
N ILE A 336 -20.62 2.58 -20.15
CA ILE A 336 -21.87 3.03 -20.79
C ILE A 336 -22.96 3.05 -19.72
N SER A 337 -23.83 4.05 -19.81
CA SER A 337 -24.99 4.18 -18.90
C SER A 337 -26.00 3.03 -19.11
N PRO A 338 -26.72 2.63 -18.06
CA PRO A 338 -27.72 1.55 -18.13
C PRO A 338 -28.84 1.78 -19.15
N ASP A 339 -29.12 3.01 -19.56
CA ASP A 339 -30.07 3.36 -20.62
C ASP A 339 -29.45 3.24 -22.02
N GLY A 340 -28.12 3.03 -22.14
CA GLY A 340 -27.41 2.90 -23.39
C GLY A 340 -27.25 4.21 -24.18
N GLN A 341 -27.56 5.36 -23.57
CA GLN A 341 -27.54 6.66 -24.25
C GLN A 341 -26.25 7.45 -24.03
N ARG A 342 -25.61 7.27 -22.87
CA ARG A 342 -24.40 8.00 -22.47
C ARG A 342 -23.21 7.07 -22.27
N ALA A 343 -22.00 7.59 -22.50
CA ALA A 343 -20.75 6.92 -22.14
C ALA A 343 -19.88 7.87 -21.30
N ILE A 344 -19.07 7.32 -20.41
CA ILE A 344 -18.05 8.08 -19.68
C ILE A 344 -16.69 7.50 -20.02
N SER A 345 -15.75 8.36 -20.43
CA SER A 345 -14.34 8.02 -20.61
C SER A 345 -13.50 8.56 -19.46
N ALA A 346 -12.53 7.76 -19.02
CA ALA A 346 -11.53 8.15 -18.04
C ALA A 346 -10.19 8.38 -18.75
N LEU A 347 -9.51 9.51 -18.47
CA LEU A 347 -8.37 9.98 -19.23
C LEU A 347 -7.09 10.08 -18.40
N ALA A 348 -5.96 10.04 -19.09
CA ALA A 348 -4.63 10.20 -18.49
C ALA A 348 -4.30 11.67 -18.11
N ASP A 349 -5.08 12.62 -18.50
CA ASP A 349 -4.97 14.05 -18.12
C ASP A 349 -5.68 14.37 -16.80
N ASN A 350 -6.12 13.36 -16.06
CA ASN A 350 -6.79 13.43 -14.77
C ASN A 350 -8.29 13.80 -14.84
N THR A 351 -8.88 13.80 -16.03
CA THR A 351 -10.30 14.16 -16.24
C THR A 351 -11.14 12.93 -16.63
N LEU A 352 -12.46 13.10 -16.55
CA LEU A 352 -13.42 12.21 -17.19
C LEU A 352 -14.27 13.04 -18.16
N GLU A 353 -14.71 12.43 -19.26
CA GLU A 353 -15.60 13.06 -20.24
C GLU A 353 -16.89 12.25 -20.38
N LEU A 354 -18.01 12.95 -20.33
CA LEU A 354 -19.36 12.41 -20.54
C LEU A 354 -19.80 12.64 -21.99
N TRP A 355 -20.24 11.59 -22.65
CA TRP A 355 -20.60 11.55 -24.07
C TRP A 355 -22.05 11.17 -24.27
N ASP A 356 -22.70 11.78 -25.24
CA ASP A 356 -23.94 11.33 -25.84
C ASP A 356 -23.65 10.41 -27.03
N LEU A 357 -24.09 9.16 -26.95
CA LEU A 357 -23.76 8.13 -27.95
C LEU A 357 -24.53 8.29 -29.27
N ASP A 358 -25.71 8.92 -29.25
CA ASP A 358 -26.53 9.11 -30.44
C ASP A 358 -26.00 10.28 -31.29
N SER A 359 -25.64 11.39 -30.68
CA SER A 359 -25.01 12.51 -31.40
C SER A 359 -23.51 12.34 -31.59
N GLY A 360 -22.84 11.59 -30.70
CA GLY A 360 -21.37 11.47 -30.64
C GLY A 360 -20.68 12.72 -30.10
N LYS A 361 -21.39 13.59 -29.39
CA LYS A 361 -20.84 14.81 -28.81
C LYS A 361 -20.49 14.64 -27.35
N GLU A 362 -19.43 15.29 -26.92
CA GLU A 362 -19.15 15.51 -25.52
C GLU A 362 -20.23 16.38 -24.88
N LEU A 363 -20.75 15.92 -23.76
CA LEU A 363 -21.74 16.64 -22.95
C LEU A 363 -21.05 17.48 -21.87
N GLN A 364 -20.02 16.90 -21.22
CA GLN A 364 -19.37 17.53 -20.07
C GLN A 364 -18.02 16.91 -19.74
N THR A 365 -17.08 17.72 -19.22
CA THR A 365 -15.83 17.29 -18.61
C THR A 365 -15.91 17.35 -17.09
N LEU A 366 -15.56 16.25 -16.36
CA LEU A 366 -15.52 16.16 -14.91
C LEU A 366 -14.08 16.33 -14.41
N ILE A 367 -13.82 17.34 -13.59
CA ILE A 367 -12.49 17.74 -13.14
C ILE A 367 -12.41 17.65 -11.61
N GLY A 368 -11.40 16.94 -11.07
CA GLY A 368 -11.22 16.81 -9.62
C GLY A 368 -10.10 15.88 -9.20
N HIS A 369 -9.78 14.84 -9.98
CA HIS A 369 -8.61 13.99 -9.73
C HIS A 369 -7.29 14.75 -9.99
N THR A 370 -6.26 14.35 -9.24
CA THR A 370 -4.92 14.98 -9.32
C THR A 370 -3.91 14.15 -10.09
N ALA A 371 -4.31 12.92 -10.49
CA ALA A 371 -3.52 12.00 -11.31
C ALA A 371 -4.43 11.23 -12.30
N PRO A 372 -3.89 10.51 -13.30
CA PRO A 372 -4.63 9.77 -14.31
C PRO A 372 -5.78 8.92 -13.77
N VAL A 373 -6.96 9.03 -14.39
CA VAL A 373 -8.14 8.25 -14.01
C VAL A 373 -8.11 6.90 -14.71
N GLN A 374 -8.03 5.79 -13.95
CA GLN A 374 -7.83 4.44 -14.46
C GLN A 374 -9.13 3.66 -14.66
N ALA A 375 -10.15 4.00 -13.89
CA ALA A 375 -11.39 3.25 -13.88
C ALA A 375 -12.61 4.15 -13.69
N VAL A 376 -13.75 3.76 -14.22
CA VAL A 376 -15.04 4.44 -14.03
C VAL A 376 -16.19 3.45 -14.11
N ALA A 377 -17.18 3.59 -13.23
CA ALA A 377 -18.43 2.85 -13.23
C ALA A 377 -19.61 3.81 -13.01
N ILE A 378 -20.78 3.49 -13.59
CA ILE A 378 -22.03 4.27 -13.48
C ILE A 378 -23.02 3.51 -12.61
N THR A 379 -23.76 4.22 -11.75
CA THR A 379 -24.83 3.64 -10.94
C THR A 379 -25.98 3.12 -11.82
N PRO A 380 -26.72 2.07 -11.37
CA PRO A 380 -27.82 1.48 -12.15
C PRO A 380 -28.94 2.44 -12.51
N ASP A 381 -29.13 3.52 -11.77
CA ASP A 381 -30.08 4.61 -12.07
C ASP A 381 -29.53 5.65 -13.06
N ALA A 382 -28.30 5.50 -13.51
CA ALA A 382 -27.59 6.44 -14.40
C ALA A 382 -27.43 7.87 -13.86
N GLN A 383 -27.56 8.07 -12.53
CA GLN A 383 -27.49 9.41 -11.93
C GLN A 383 -26.09 9.76 -11.45
N GLN A 384 -25.31 8.77 -11.06
CA GLN A 384 -24.00 8.96 -10.47
C GLN A 384 -22.93 8.09 -11.16
N ALA A 385 -21.68 8.49 -11.02
CA ALA A 385 -20.54 7.67 -11.41
C ALA A 385 -19.47 7.64 -10.30
N VAL A 386 -18.75 6.54 -10.22
CA VAL A 386 -17.58 6.38 -9.36
C VAL A 386 -16.35 6.22 -10.23
N SER A 387 -15.33 7.03 -10.01
CA SER A 387 -14.03 6.93 -10.69
C SER A 387 -12.93 6.51 -9.73
N GLY A 388 -11.93 5.80 -10.23
CA GLY A 388 -10.71 5.43 -9.51
C GLY A 388 -9.46 5.95 -10.24
N SER A 389 -8.48 6.45 -9.48
CA SER A 389 -7.33 7.16 -10.05
C SER A 389 -5.98 6.72 -9.46
N TYR A 390 -4.90 7.09 -10.16
CA TYR A 390 -3.53 7.02 -9.68
C TYR A 390 -3.24 7.95 -8.49
N ASP A 391 -4.17 8.85 -8.12
CA ASP A 391 -4.08 9.63 -6.90
C ASP A 391 -4.52 8.85 -5.65
N ASN A 392 -4.70 7.52 -5.77
CA ASN A 392 -5.07 6.58 -4.72
C ASN A 392 -6.49 6.78 -4.19
N THR A 393 -7.29 7.65 -4.80
CA THR A 393 -8.66 7.95 -4.37
C THR A 393 -9.71 7.42 -5.36
N LEU A 394 -10.94 7.25 -4.84
CA LEU A 394 -12.12 7.21 -5.68
C LEU A 394 -12.90 8.51 -5.50
N LYS A 395 -13.61 8.92 -6.55
CA LYS A 395 -14.53 10.05 -6.49
C LYS A 395 -15.92 9.67 -6.97
N LEU A 396 -16.93 10.16 -6.26
CA LEU A 396 -18.34 10.04 -6.62
C LEU A 396 -18.80 11.33 -7.31
N TRP A 397 -19.43 11.18 -8.45
CA TRP A 397 -19.86 12.30 -9.31
C TRP A 397 -21.37 12.27 -9.53
N ASP A 398 -21.98 13.45 -9.56
CA ASP A 398 -23.35 13.65 -10.06
C ASP A 398 -23.29 13.89 -11.57
N LEU A 399 -23.95 13.07 -12.37
CA LEU A 399 -23.84 13.10 -13.83
C LEU A 399 -24.68 14.19 -14.51
N ASP A 400 -25.67 14.73 -13.81
CA ASP A 400 -26.50 15.81 -14.36
C ASP A 400 -25.83 17.17 -14.17
N SER A 401 -25.20 17.41 -13.01
CA SER A 401 -24.51 18.67 -12.73
C SER A 401 -23.01 18.64 -13.04
N GLY A 402 -22.42 17.44 -13.20
CA GLY A 402 -20.97 17.23 -13.37
C GLY A 402 -20.14 17.55 -12.13
N LYS A 403 -20.75 17.66 -10.96
CA LYS A 403 -20.04 18.00 -9.73
C LYS A 403 -19.56 16.77 -8.99
N GLU A 404 -18.37 16.89 -8.41
CA GLU A 404 -17.91 15.94 -7.40
C GLU A 404 -18.81 16.02 -6.16
N LEU A 405 -19.37 14.85 -5.77
CA LEU A 405 -20.16 14.70 -4.56
C LEU A 405 -19.29 14.34 -3.36
N LYS A 406 -18.33 13.39 -3.56
CA LYS A 406 -17.47 12.85 -2.50
C LYS A 406 -16.12 12.42 -3.05
N THR A 407 -15.08 12.50 -2.20
CA THR A 407 -13.82 11.75 -2.36
C THR A 407 -13.77 10.61 -1.34
N LEU A 408 -13.53 9.37 -1.81
CA LEU A 408 -13.40 8.17 -0.99
C LEU A 408 -11.91 7.83 -0.84
N VAL A 409 -11.39 7.97 0.38
CA VAL A 409 -9.97 7.79 0.70
C VAL A 409 -9.78 6.50 1.50
N GLY A 410 -8.78 5.69 1.16
CA GLY A 410 -8.48 4.47 1.90
C GLY A 410 -7.52 3.52 1.17
N HIS A 411 -7.41 3.58 -0.16
CA HIS A 411 -6.33 2.90 -0.87
C HIS A 411 -5.00 3.62 -0.66
N THR A 412 -3.91 2.86 -0.65
CA THR A 412 -2.55 3.36 -0.41
C THR A 412 -1.70 3.34 -1.67
N ASP A 413 -2.25 2.87 -2.79
CA ASP A 413 -1.67 2.91 -4.12
C ASP A 413 -2.79 3.03 -5.15
N SER A 414 -2.41 3.20 -6.42
CA SER A 414 -3.29 3.46 -7.57
C SER A 414 -4.54 2.58 -7.61
N VAL A 415 -5.71 3.18 -7.78
CA VAL A 415 -6.97 2.46 -7.99
C VAL A 415 -7.07 2.05 -9.45
N GLN A 416 -7.04 0.74 -9.72
CA GLN A 416 -6.97 0.16 -11.06
C GLN A 416 -8.34 -0.19 -11.66
N ALA A 417 -9.31 -0.54 -10.81
CA ALA A 417 -10.66 -0.89 -11.24
C ALA A 417 -11.71 -0.53 -10.19
N VAL A 418 -12.93 -0.25 -10.64
CA VAL A 418 -14.09 0.00 -9.79
C VAL A 418 -15.34 -0.58 -10.44
N VAL A 419 -16.22 -1.17 -9.62
CA VAL A 419 -17.55 -1.64 -10.02
C VAL A 419 -18.55 -1.27 -8.94
N ILE A 420 -19.83 -1.12 -9.34
CA ILE A 420 -20.94 -0.76 -8.45
C ILE A 420 -21.87 -1.98 -8.31
N THR A 421 -22.40 -2.20 -7.11
CA THR A 421 -23.37 -3.26 -6.84
C THR A 421 -24.66 -3.03 -7.61
N PRO A 422 -25.43 -4.11 -7.97
CA PRO A 422 -26.66 -3.97 -8.73
C PRO A 422 -27.75 -3.11 -8.06
N ASP A 423 -27.71 -2.95 -6.73
CA ASP A 423 -28.59 -2.06 -5.96
C ASP A 423 -28.17 -0.58 -6.00
N GLY A 424 -26.97 -0.27 -6.54
CA GLY A 424 -26.42 1.08 -6.63
C GLY A 424 -25.91 1.66 -5.32
N GLN A 425 -25.98 0.89 -4.21
CA GLN A 425 -25.65 1.45 -2.88
C GLN A 425 -24.19 1.32 -2.50
N ARG A 426 -23.48 0.37 -3.11
CA ARG A 426 -22.07 0.05 -2.76
C ARG A 426 -21.19 -0.01 -4.00
N ALA A 427 -19.90 0.27 -3.80
CA ALA A 427 -18.88 0.07 -4.82
C ALA A 427 -17.76 -0.86 -4.29
N VAL A 428 -17.14 -1.61 -5.20
CA VAL A 428 -15.93 -2.37 -4.93
C VAL A 428 -14.81 -1.83 -5.81
N SER A 429 -13.68 -1.54 -5.21
CA SER A 429 -12.47 -1.08 -5.92
C SER A 429 -11.33 -2.09 -5.78
N ALA A 430 -10.47 -2.11 -6.79
CA ALA A 430 -9.25 -2.90 -6.83
C ALA A 430 -8.03 -1.97 -7.01
N SER A 431 -6.92 -2.24 -6.32
CA SER A 431 -5.77 -1.34 -6.28
C SER A 431 -4.44 -2.07 -6.43
N ASP A 432 -3.40 -1.30 -6.79
CA ASP A 432 -1.99 -1.72 -6.77
C ASP A 432 -1.47 -1.93 -5.34
N ASP A 433 -2.24 -1.56 -4.30
CA ASP A 433 -1.97 -1.87 -2.89
C ASP A 433 -2.28 -3.33 -2.51
N ASP A 434 -2.49 -4.22 -3.51
CA ASP A 434 -2.78 -5.64 -3.37
C ASP A 434 -4.15 -5.94 -2.72
N THR A 435 -5.00 -4.93 -2.55
CA THR A 435 -6.31 -5.06 -1.86
C THR A 435 -7.50 -4.74 -2.76
N LEU A 436 -8.67 -5.28 -2.33
CA LEU A 436 -9.98 -4.78 -2.72
C LEU A 436 -10.61 -4.07 -1.52
N LYS A 437 -11.42 -3.05 -1.79
CA LYS A 437 -12.17 -2.33 -0.75
C LYS A 437 -13.64 -2.21 -1.14
N LEU A 438 -14.50 -2.38 -0.15
CA LEU A 438 -15.95 -2.20 -0.27
C LEU A 438 -16.34 -0.86 0.35
N TRP A 439 -17.08 -0.05 -0.40
CA TRP A 439 -17.48 1.31 -0.07
C TRP A 439 -19.00 1.43 0.00
N ASP A 440 -19.50 2.19 0.94
CA ASP A 440 -20.88 2.65 0.99
C ASP A 440 -20.98 4.01 0.30
N LEU A 441 -21.83 4.13 -0.69
CA LEU A 441 -22.00 5.36 -1.47
C LEU A 441 -22.96 6.36 -0.82
N ASP A 442 -23.87 5.90 0.06
CA ASP A 442 -24.91 6.72 0.72
C ASP A 442 -24.44 7.35 2.03
N SER A 443 -23.45 6.78 2.74
CA SER A 443 -22.97 7.32 4.02
C SER A 443 -22.46 8.75 3.85
N GLY A 444 -23.26 9.72 4.37
CA GLY A 444 -23.17 11.13 3.99
C GLY A 444 -22.15 11.99 4.73
N GLU A 445 -21.37 11.50 5.68
CA GLU A 445 -20.41 12.31 6.42
C GLU A 445 -18.97 11.89 6.12
N GLU A 446 -18.28 12.75 5.38
CA GLU A 446 -16.83 12.77 5.37
C GLU A 446 -16.37 13.19 6.76
N LEU A 447 -16.01 12.21 7.59
CA LEU A 447 -15.25 12.49 8.80
C LEU A 447 -13.87 12.99 8.35
N LYS A 448 -13.69 14.29 8.31
CA LYS A 448 -12.39 14.97 8.15
C LYS A 448 -11.52 14.71 9.36
N THR A 449 -11.08 13.48 9.52
CA THR A 449 -9.99 13.14 10.43
C THR A 449 -8.73 12.97 9.61
N HIS A 450 -8.17 14.07 9.11
CA HIS A 450 -6.79 14.08 8.66
C HIS A 450 -5.89 14.01 9.90
N ILE A 451 -5.72 12.81 10.44
CA ILE A 451 -4.71 12.55 11.45
C ILE A 451 -3.47 12.10 10.69
N GLY A 452 -2.58 13.03 10.36
CA GLY A 452 -1.32 12.72 9.72
C GLY A 452 -1.05 13.50 8.44
N HIS A 453 -0.12 12.98 7.67
CA HIS A 453 0.23 13.47 6.36
C HIS A 453 -0.85 13.12 5.32
N THR A 454 -0.84 13.82 4.19
CA THR A 454 -1.78 13.56 3.08
C THR A 454 -1.19 12.67 1.99
N ASP A 455 0.07 12.25 2.15
CA ASP A 455 0.78 11.33 1.26
C ASP A 455 1.80 10.52 2.05
N SER A 456 2.46 9.56 1.42
CA SER A 456 3.37 8.57 2.01
C SER A 456 4.44 9.18 2.91
N VAL A 457 4.56 8.64 4.12
CA VAL A 457 5.60 9.02 5.09
C VAL A 457 6.91 8.29 4.76
N GLN A 458 7.94 9.04 4.38
CA GLN A 458 9.22 8.51 3.90
C GLN A 458 10.27 8.33 4.99
N ALA A 459 10.29 9.23 5.97
CA ALA A 459 11.30 9.20 7.02
C ALA A 459 10.72 9.63 8.37
N ILE A 460 11.29 9.07 9.43
CA ILE A 460 10.97 9.42 10.83
C ILE A 460 12.28 9.66 11.56
N ALA A 461 12.37 10.75 12.32
CA ALA A 461 13.43 11.01 13.27
C ALA A 461 12.85 11.33 14.64
N ILE A 462 13.49 10.86 15.71
CA ILE A 462 13.05 11.03 17.09
C ILE A 462 14.06 11.89 17.85
N THR A 463 13.57 12.86 18.67
CA THR A 463 14.45 13.67 19.50
C THR A 463 15.13 12.84 20.57
N PRO A 464 16.42 13.08 20.86
CA PRO A 464 17.12 12.38 21.95
C PRO A 464 16.50 12.59 23.33
N SER A 465 15.80 13.71 23.54
CA SER A 465 15.08 14.03 24.76
C SER A 465 13.84 13.17 25.02
N ARG A 466 13.43 12.34 24.05
CA ARG A 466 12.30 11.40 24.11
C ARG A 466 10.91 12.06 24.08
N GLN A 467 10.81 13.31 23.67
CA GLN A 467 9.51 14.02 23.71
C GLN A 467 8.84 14.12 22.34
N TRP A 468 9.62 14.24 21.26
CA TRP A 468 9.07 14.54 19.95
C TRP A 468 9.58 13.60 18.86
N ALA A 469 8.75 13.38 17.85
CA ALA A 469 9.11 12.79 16.57
C ALA A 469 8.86 13.79 15.44
N VAL A 470 9.71 13.76 14.43
CA VAL A 470 9.53 14.50 13.16
C VAL A 470 9.37 13.51 12.05
N THR A 471 8.30 13.64 11.28
CA THR A 471 8.05 12.83 10.08
C THR A 471 8.18 13.67 8.82
N ALA A 472 8.69 13.07 7.75
CA ALA A 472 8.84 13.68 6.44
C ALA A 472 8.02 12.92 5.41
N SER A 473 7.32 13.62 4.49
CA SER A 473 6.37 13.01 3.59
C SER A 473 6.46 13.54 2.15
N TYR A 474 5.90 12.75 1.23
CA TYR A 474 5.64 13.15 -0.16
C TYR A 474 4.60 14.27 -0.28
N ASP A 475 3.86 14.62 0.78
CA ASP A 475 2.98 15.79 0.81
C ASP A 475 3.72 17.13 0.89
N ASN A 476 5.05 17.14 0.76
CA ASN A 476 5.95 18.29 0.82
C ASN A 476 6.10 18.92 2.21
N THR A 477 5.58 18.27 3.26
CA THR A 477 5.61 18.78 4.62
C THR A 477 6.42 17.88 5.56
N LEU A 478 6.84 18.47 6.68
CA LEU A 478 7.20 17.70 7.85
C LEU A 478 6.17 17.94 8.95
N LYS A 479 5.99 16.98 9.83
CA LYS A 479 5.12 17.12 11.01
C LYS A 479 5.87 16.79 12.27
N LEU A 480 5.64 17.61 13.30
CA LEU A 480 6.19 17.42 14.65
C LEU A 480 5.10 16.81 15.52
N TRP A 481 5.45 15.76 16.25
CA TRP A 481 4.54 14.95 17.06
C TRP A 481 5.02 14.86 18.50
N ASP A 482 4.11 14.89 19.44
CA ASP A 482 4.34 14.55 20.83
C ASP A 482 4.31 13.01 21.01
N LEU A 483 5.36 12.44 21.55
CA LEU A 483 5.51 10.98 21.67
C LEU A 483 4.61 10.35 22.73
N ASP A 484 4.25 11.09 23.78
CA ASP A 484 3.42 10.55 24.87
C ASP A 484 1.95 10.50 24.48
N SER A 485 1.46 11.55 23.82
CA SER A 485 0.06 11.64 23.40
C SER A 485 -0.18 11.22 21.96
N GLY A 486 0.88 11.11 21.13
CA GLY A 486 0.78 10.87 19.68
C GLY A 486 0.10 11.99 18.90
N ARG A 487 -0.08 13.17 19.48
CA ARG A 487 -0.73 14.31 18.83
C ARG A 487 0.25 15.07 17.97
N GLU A 488 -0.24 15.53 16.79
CA GLU A 488 0.47 16.51 16.00
C GLU A 488 0.58 17.82 16.76
N LEU A 489 1.81 18.28 16.95
CA LEU A 489 2.11 19.57 17.55
C LEU A 489 2.14 20.67 16.50
N LYS A 490 2.79 20.39 15.35
CA LYS A 490 3.00 21.37 14.28
C LYS A 490 3.15 20.70 12.93
N THR A 491 2.72 21.41 11.87
CA THR A 491 3.10 21.11 10.48
C THR A 491 4.15 22.15 10.05
N LEU A 492 5.32 21.68 9.58
CA LEU A 492 6.43 22.50 9.08
C LEU A 492 6.29 22.59 7.55
N ILE A 493 5.93 23.78 7.06
CA ILE A 493 5.63 24.04 5.65
C ILE A 493 6.70 24.96 5.06
N GLY A 494 7.32 24.56 3.94
CA GLY A 494 8.34 25.36 3.29
C GLY A 494 8.96 24.71 2.06
N HIS A 495 9.05 23.37 2.04
CA HIS A 495 9.45 22.65 0.84
C HIS A 495 8.38 22.73 -0.26
N THR A 496 8.84 22.77 -1.50
CA THR A 496 7.96 22.88 -2.67
C THR A 496 7.79 21.54 -3.40
N ASN A 497 8.47 20.49 -2.91
CA ASN A 497 8.38 19.12 -3.45
C ASN A 497 8.67 18.11 -2.33
N PHE A 498 8.53 16.82 -2.61
CA PHE A 498 8.65 15.69 -1.70
C PHE A 498 9.79 15.82 -0.69
N VAL A 499 9.52 15.63 0.59
CA VAL A 499 10.55 15.58 1.63
C VAL A 499 11.00 14.13 1.82
N LEU A 500 12.26 13.87 1.52
CA LEU A 500 12.81 12.51 1.41
C LEU A 500 13.57 12.07 2.67
N ALA A 501 14.18 13.02 3.37
CA ALA A 501 15.02 12.75 4.52
C ALA A 501 14.84 13.79 5.61
N VAL A 502 14.99 13.37 6.86
CA VAL A 502 15.03 14.25 8.03
C VAL A 502 16.04 13.74 9.05
N ALA A 503 16.79 14.66 9.64
CA ALA A 503 17.68 14.40 10.78
C ALA A 503 17.47 15.47 11.85
N ILE A 504 17.64 15.09 13.12
CA ILE A 504 17.48 15.99 14.28
C ILE A 504 18.83 16.21 14.95
N THR A 505 19.08 17.43 15.41
CA THR A 505 20.30 17.75 16.16
C THR A 505 20.33 17.01 17.50
N PRO A 506 21.51 16.66 18.03
CA PRO A 506 21.65 15.90 19.27
C PRO A 506 21.02 16.58 20.51
N ASP A 507 20.87 17.90 20.50
CA ASP A 507 20.17 18.65 21.55
C ASP A 507 18.63 18.58 21.43
N GLY A 508 18.14 18.05 20.30
CA GLY A 508 16.71 17.92 20.03
C GLY A 508 15.99 19.22 19.68
N GLN A 509 16.73 20.33 19.45
CA GLN A 509 16.12 21.65 19.21
C GLN A 509 15.87 21.95 17.75
N ARG A 510 16.68 21.38 16.84
CA ARG A 510 16.60 21.68 15.40
C ARG A 510 16.47 20.40 14.57
N ALA A 511 15.83 20.52 13.43
CA ALA A 511 15.79 19.47 12.41
C ALA A 511 16.32 20.00 11.07
N VAL A 512 16.95 19.10 10.30
CA VAL A 512 17.37 19.35 8.92
C VAL A 512 16.62 18.39 8.02
N SER A 513 15.95 18.92 6.99
CA SER A 513 15.25 18.13 5.98
C SER A 513 15.92 18.24 4.62
N GLY A 514 15.87 17.16 3.83
CA GLY A 514 16.29 17.13 2.43
C GLY A 514 15.11 16.82 1.53
N SER A 515 15.00 17.52 0.39
CA SER A 515 13.83 17.47 -0.48
C SER A 515 14.18 17.27 -1.96
N TYR A 516 13.16 16.81 -2.68
CA TYR A 516 13.15 16.72 -4.13
C TYR A 516 13.17 18.12 -4.82
N ASP A 517 12.96 19.22 -4.05
CA ASP A 517 13.11 20.60 -4.52
C ASP A 517 14.57 21.06 -4.60
N ASN A 518 15.54 20.17 -4.40
CA ASN A 518 16.98 20.38 -4.45
C ASN A 518 17.53 21.19 -3.26
N THR A 519 16.75 21.44 -2.24
CA THR A 519 17.15 22.21 -1.06
C THR A 519 17.18 21.37 0.20
N LEU A 520 17.95 21.85 1.18
CA LEU A 520 17.75 21.46 2.57
C LEU A 520 17.10 22.65 3.32
N LYS A 521 16.36 22.33 4.36
CA LYS A 521 15.82 23.36 5.28
C LYS A 521 16.16 23.01 6.71
N LEU A 522 16.55 24.05 7.46
CA LEU A 522 16.80 23.98 8.88
C LEU A 522 15.58 24.55 9.62
N TRP A 523 15.07 23.78 10.56
CA TRP A 523 13.85 24.06 11.32
C TRP A 523 14.14 24.20 12.82
N ASP A 524 13.53 25.16 13.46
CA ASP A 524 13.42 25.23 14.91
C ASP A 524 12.21 24.41 15.36
N LEU A 525 12.40 23.42 16.19
CA LEU A 525 11.33 22.52 16.61
C LEU A 525 10.41 23.12 17.68
N ASP A 526 10.93 24.07 18.46
CA ASP A 526 10.12 24.75 19.49
C ASP A 526 9.14 25.76 18.88
N SER A 527 9.58 26.54 17.90
CA SER A 527 8.72 27.50 17.19
C SER A 527 7.98 26.86 16.01
N GLY A 528 8.55 25.84 15.37
CA GLY A 528 8.10 25.26 14.11
C GLY A 528 8.45 26.12 12.90
N GLU A 529 9.27 27.13 13.06
CA GLU A 529 9.65 28.06 11.97
C GLU A 529 10.86 27.54 11.19
N GLU A 530 10.87 27.83 9.89
CA GLU A 530 12.05 27.66 9.06
C GLU A 530 13.13 28.68 9.47
N LEU A 531 14.27 28.22 9.95
CA LEU A 531 15.40 29.08 10.28
C LEU A 531 16.17 29.47 9.02
N LYS A 532 16.40 28.51 8.13
CA LYS A 532 17.20 28.70 6.91
C LYS A 532 16.85 27.75 5.79
N THR A 533 16.96 28.21 4.55
CA THR A 533 17.05 27.34 3.37
C THR A 533 18.52 27.23 2.94
N LEU A 534 19.05 26.02 2.87
CA LEU A 534 20.40 25.72 2.42
C LEU A 534 20.34 25.35 0.94
N THR A 535 20.85 26.25 0.10
CA THR A 535 20.81 26.11 -1.38
C THR A 535 22.22 25.86 -1.93
N GLY A 536 22.33 24.96 -2.90
CA GLY A 536 23.63 24.64 -3.51
C GLY A 536 23.62 23.33 -4.30
N HIS A 537 22.73 22.38 -3.94
CA HIS A 537 22.51 21.20 -4.76
C HIS A 537 21.74 21.56 -6.05
N THR A 538 22.06 20.86 -7.13
CA THR A 538 21.44 21.08 -8.45
C THR A 538 20.42 19.99 -8.82
N ALA A 539 20.25 18.99 -7.96
CA ALA A 539 19.29 17.90 -8.09
C ALA A 539 18.77 17.47 -6.69
N PRO A 540 17.73 16.62 -6.60
CA PRO A 540 17.10 16.21 -5.36
C PRO A 540 18.06 15.77 -4.26
N VAL A 541 17.80 16.18 -3.03
CA VAL A 541 18.54 15.79 -1.83
C VAL A 541 17.92 14.53 -1.25
N GLN A 542 18.64 13.41 -1.33
CA GLN A 542 18.17 12.08 -0.93
C GLN A 542 18.45 11.71 0.51
N ALA A 543 19.54 12.23 1.06
CA ALA A 543 19.99 11.85 2.40
C ALA A 543 20.56 13.04 3.16
N VAL A 544 20.36 13.05 4.47
CA VAL A 544 20.94 14.04 5.37
C VAL A 544 21.40 13.36 6.66
N ALA A 545 22.56 13.76 7.16
CA ALA A 545 23.08 13.36 8.47
C ALA A 545 23.68 14.56 9.18
N ILE A 546 23.56 14.59 10.52
CA ILE A 546 24.08 15.68 11.36
C ILE A 546 25.25 15.16 12.19
N THR A 547 26.30 15.98 12.37
CA THR A 547 27.45 15.65 13.21
C THR A 547 27.04 15.54 14.68
N PRO A 548 27.71 14.69 15.48
CA PRO A 548 27.37 14.48 16.89
C PRO A 548 27.46 15.74 17.78
N ASP A 549 28.20 16.78 17.33
CA ASP A 549 28.23 18.08 17.98
C ASP A 549 27.04 19.00 17.64
N GLY A 550 26.19 18.57 16.68
CA GLY A 550 25.03 19.33 16.24
C GLY A 550 25.34 20.59 15.42
N GLN A 551 26.63 20.82 15.04
CA GLN A 551 27.04 22.06 14.39
C GLN A 551 27.03 21.97 12.85
N ARG A 552 27.16 20.77 12.29
CA ARG A 552 27.28 20.57 10.85
C ARG A 552 26.32 19.50 10.35
N ALA A 553 25.89 19.64 9.10
CA ALA A 553 25.17 18.62 8.37
C ALA A 553 25.91 18.18 7.10
N VAL A 554 25.73 16.92 6.71
CA VAL A 554 26.19 16.39 5.43
C VAL A 554 24.97 15.93 4.66
N SER A 555 24.85 16.40 3.42
CA SER A 555 23.79 15.99 2.50
C SER A 555 24.34 15.21 1.32
N GLY A 556 23.56 14.26 0.81
CA GLY A 556 23.81 13.52 -0.41
C GLY A 556 22.71 13.77 -1.44
N SER A 557 23.07 13.98 -2.70
CA SER A 557 22.13 14.39 -3.75
C SER A 557 22.28 13.58 -5.04
N TYR A 558 21.22 13.65 -5.86
CA TYR A 558 21.20 13.15 -7.25
C TYR A 558 22.15 13.95 -8.17
N ASP A 559 22.71 15.09 -7.73
CA ASP A 559 23.76 15.80 -8.47
C ASP A 559 25.15 15.13 -8.35
N ASN A 560 25.23 13.92 -7.78
CA ASN A 560 26.43 13.12 -7.60
C ASN A 560 27.41 13.68 -6.54
N THR A 561 27.02 14.70 -5.78
CA THR A 561 27.86 15.33 -4.76
C THR A 561 27.32 15.13 -3.35
N LEU A 562 28.24 15.26 -2.39
CA LEU A 562 27.86 15.56 -1.02
C LEU A 562 28.23 17.02 -0.73
N LYS A 563 27.49 17.63 0.17
CA LYS A 563 27.80 18.96 0.68
C LYS A 563 27.85 18.96 2.20
N LEU A 564 28.84 19.67 2.75
CA LEU A 564 28.99 19.91 4.16
C LEU A 564 28.53 21.33 4.47
N TRP A 565 27.63 21.44 5.43
CA TRP A 565 26.94 22.68 5.80
C TRP A 565 27.26 23.04 7.25
N ASP A 566 27.45 24.30 7.54
CA ASP A 566 27.41 24.86 8.88
C ASP A 566 25.96 25.23 9.25
N LEU A 567 25.46 24.68 10.32
CA LEU A 567 24.05 24.86 10.71
C LEU A 567 23.78 26.22 11.37
N ASP A 568 24.82 26.87 11.94
CA ASP A 568 24.65 28.17 12.57
C ASP A 568 24.70 29.33 11.55
N SER A 569 25.60 29.29 10.58
CA SER A 569 25.62 30.26 9.49
C SER A 569 24.67 29.92 8.35
N GLY A 570 24.39 28.64 8.10
CA GLY A 570 23.66 28.12 6.93
C GLY A 570 24.51 28.12 5.67
N GLU A 571 25.80 28.32 5.76
CA GLU A 571 26.71 28.38 4.62
C GLU A 571 27.20 26.98 4.23
N GLU A 572 27.41 26.76 2.94
CA GLU A 572 28.13 25.61 2.43
C GLU A 572 29.60 25.73 2.78
N LEU A 573 30.08 24.81 3.62
CA LEU A 573 31.51 24.76 3.96
C LEU A 573 32.33 24.10 2.86
N LYS A 574 31.81 23.01 2.26
CA LYS A 574 32.51 22.22 1.25
C LYS A 574 31.57 21.44 0.35
N THR A 575 31.94 21.30 -0.92
CA THR A 575 31.37 20.27 -1.82
C THR A 575 32.37 19.10 -1.92
N LEU A 576 31.93 17.89 -1.60
CA LEU A 576 32.70 16.65 -1.70
C LEU A 576 32.35 15.97 -3.03
N THR A 577 33.29 16.02 -3.97
CA THR A 577 33.11 15.51 -5.34
C THR A 577 33.95 14.24 -5.55
N GLY A 578 33.40 13.27 -6.27
CA GLY A 578 34.08 12.01 -6.54
C GLY A 578 33.15 10.85 -6.90
N HIS A 579 31.87 10.93 -6.52
CA HIS A 579 30.84 10.03 -7.06
C HIS A 579 30.51 10.40 -8.51
N THR A 580 30.17 9.39 -9.30
CA THR A 580 29.83 9.55 -10.73
C THR A 580 28.34 9.34 -11.01
N ASP A 581 27.56 9.02 -9.98
CA ASP A 581 26.10 8.88 -10.03
C ASP A 581 25.50 9.27 -8.66
N ALA A 582 24.18 9.35 -8.59
CA ALA A 582 23.38 9.82 -7.46
C ALA A 582 23.85 9.28 -6.10
N VAL A 583 24.02 10.15 -5.11
CA VAL A 583 24.30 9.78 -3.73
C VAL A 583 22.99 9.45 -3.03
N GLN A 584 22.82 8.18 -2.63
CA GLN A 584 21.58 7.64 -2.10
C GLN A 584 21.51 7.66 -0.57
N ALA A 585 22.64 7.52 0.11
CA ALA A 585 22.71 7.49 1.56
C ALA A 585 24.00 8.14 2.08
N VAL A 586 23.91 8.72 3.29
CA VAL A 586 25.06 9.29 4.00
C VAL A 586 24.97 8.94 5.48
N ALA A 587 26.11 8.63 6.11
CA ALA A 587 26.22 8.42 7.54
C ALA A 587 27.52 9.05 8.05
N ILE A 588 27.50 9.56 9.30
CA ILE A 588 28.64 10.20 9.93
C ILE A 588 29.15 9.28 11.04
N THR A 589 30.48 9.20 11.19
CA THR A 589 31.11 8.44 12.27
C THR A 589 30.83 9.08 13.63
N PRO A 590 30.73 8.27 14.72
CA PRO A 590 30.42 8.80 16.06
C PRO A 590 31.36 9.86 16.59
N ASP A 591 32.61 9.93 16.06
CA ASP A 591 33.60 10.98 16.39
C ASP A 591 33.34 12.30 15.63
N GLY A 592 32.38 12.32 14.69
CA GLY A 592 32.07 13.50 13.89
C GLY A 592 33.13 13.92 12.88
N GLN A 593 34.20 13.11 12.70
CA GLN A 593 35.35 13.49 11.85
C GLN A 593 35.21 12.99 10.42
N ARG A 594 34.45 11.93 10.20
CA ARG A 594 34.37 11.28 8.88
C ARG A 594 32.89 11.04 8.48
N ALA A 595 32.65 11.04 7.17
CA ALA A 595 31.41 10.62 6.58
C ALA A 595 31.59 9.43 5.64
N VAL A 596 30.59 8.56 5.56
CA VAL A 596 30.49 7.50 4.56
C VAL A 596 29.31 7.81 3.68
N SER A 597 29.50 7.77 2.38
CA SER A 597 28.44 7.93 1.38
C SER A 597 28.28 6.69 0.53
N ALA A 598 27.06 6.43 0.11
CA ALA A 598 26.71 5.38 -0.84
C ALA A 598 26.09 5.99 -2.09
N SER A 599 26.46 5.50 -3.26
CA SER A 599 26.02 6.03 -4.55
C SER A 599 25.54 4.94 -5.50
N SER A 600 24.67 5.36 -6.43
CA SER A 600 24.26 4.56 -7.59
C SER A 600 25.43 4.21 -8.54
N ASP A 601 26.60 4.85 -8.38
CA ASP A 601 27.85 4.50 -9.08
C ASP A 601 28.45 3.17 -8.60
N ASN A 602 27.78 2.47 -7.69
CA ASN A 602 28.20 1.20 -7.11
C ASN A 602 29.46 1.32 -6.23
N THR A 603 29.70 2.49 -5.64
CA THR A 603 30.78 2.70 -4.67
C THR A 603 30.29 3.26 -3.36
N LEU A 604 31.03 2.93 -2.29
CA LEU A 604 30.99 3.67 -1.03
C LEU A 604 32.27 4.49 -0.93
N LYS A 605 32.13 5.72 -0.43
CA LYS A 605 33.30 6.58 -0.20
C LYS A 605 33.37 7.03 1.25
N LEU A 606 34.58 7.02 1.78
CA LEU A 606 34.88 7.55 3.11
C LEU A 606 35.57 8.93 2.94
N TRP A 607 35.02 9.90 3.62
CA TRP A 607 35.44 11.31 3.53
C TRP A 607 35.96 11.82 4.87
N ASP A 608 36.98 12.64 4.86
CA ASP A 608 37.41 13.46 6.00
C ASP A 608 36.62 14.78 5.99
N LEU A 609 35.86 15.05 7.02
CA LEU A 609 35.00 16.25 7.09
C LEU A 609 35.84 17.52 7.40
N GLY A 610 37.03 17.38 8.00
CA GLY A 610 37.94 18.49 8.27
C GLY A 610 38.63 19.01 7.00
N SER A 611 39.18 18.13 6.17
CA SER A 611 39.82 18.49 4.90
C SER A 611 38.85 18.55 3.72
N GLY A 612 37.80 17.74 3.73
CA GLY A 612 36.91 17.53 2.60
C GLY A 612 37.43 16.53 1.58
N GLU A 613 38.53 15.86 1.88
CA GLU A 613 39.17 14.93 0.96
C GLU A 613 38.55 13.53 1.06
N GLU A 614 38.49 12.83 -0.08
CA GLU A 614 38.20 11.42 -0.13
C GLU A 614 39.36 10.62 0.50
N LEU A 615 39.12 9.99 1.62
CA LEU A 615 40.08 9.12 2.28
C LEU A 615 40.20 7.77 1.59
N LYS A 616 39.05 7.25 1.12
CA LYS A 616 39.01 5.89 0.57
C LYS A 616 37.76 5.66 -0.26
N THR A 617 37.91 5.02 -1.43
CA THR A 617 36.79 4.38 -2.13
C THR A 617 36.73 2.91 -1.72
N LEU A 618 35.59 2.47 -1.26
CA LEU A 618 35.25 1.09 -0.94
C LEU A 618 34.51 0.51 -2.14
N THR A 619 35.20 -0.38 -2.88
CA THR A 619 34.58 -1.04 -4.05
C THR A 619 34.19 -2.46 -3.70
N GLY A 620 33.02 -2.91 -4.12
CA GLY A 620 32.47 -4.25 -3.92
C GLY A 620 31.56 -4.66 -5.06
N TYR A 621 30.89 -5.80 -4.94
CA TYR A 621 29.84 -6.22 -5.89
C TYR A 621 28.54 -5.52 -5.50
N PHE A 622 28.44 -4.21 -5.73
CA PHE A 622 27.23 -3.45 -5.47
C PHE A 622 26.45 -3.22 -6.75
N ILE A 623 25.15 -3.20 -6.60
CA ILE A 623 24.21 -2.61 -7.54
C ILE A 623 23.26 -1.79 -6.68
N HIS A 624 23.29 -0.46 -6.75
CA HIS A 624 22.45 0.48 -6.03
C HIS A 624 22.36 0.24 -4.51
N VAL A 625 23.20 0.90 -3.74
CA VAL A 625 23.14 0.91 -2.25
C VAL A 625 22.17 1.99 -1.79
N ARG A 626 21.21 1.66 -0.95
CA ARG A 626 20.20 2.58 -0.41
C ARG A 626 20.37 2.90 1.06
N VAL A 627 20.89 1.95 1.83
CA VAL A 627 21.00 2.06 3.29
C VAL A 627 22.43 1.77 3.72
N ILE A 628 22.97 2.67 4.52
CA ILE A 628 24.25 2.48 5.21
C ILE A 628 24.07 2.75 6.70
N VAL A 629 24.67 1.91 7.53
CA VAL A 629 24.72 2.09 8.99
C VAL A 629 26.15 1.89 9.47
N ILE A 630 26.56 2.68 10.49
CA ILE A 630 27.88 2.62 11.10
C ILE A 630 27.72 2.06 12.51
N THR A 631 28.64 1.18 12.92
CA THR A 631 28.62 0.66 14.31
C THR A 631 28.87 1.78 15.31
N PRO A 632 28.33 1.69 16.55
CA PRO A 632 28.49 2.71 17.57
C PRO A 632 29.94 3.02 17.95
N ASP A 633 30.85 2.07 17.75
CA ASP A 633 32.31 2.25 17.94
C ASP A 633 33.02 2.93 16.76
N GLY A 634 32.28 3.23 15.66
CA GLY A 634 32.79 3.85 14.46
C GLY A 634 33.79 2.99 13.66
N GLN A 635 33.87 1.67 13.95
CA GLN A 635 34.87 0.81 13.30
C GLN A 635 34.34 0.13 12.04
N TRP A 636 33.03 -0.13 11.96
CA TRP A 636 32.46 -0.88 10.86
C TRP A 636 31.33 -0.09 10.18
N VAL A 637 31.20 -0.28 8.89
CA VAL A 637 30.06 0.16 8.10
C VAL A 637 29.41 -1.06 7.45
N VAL A 638 28.08 -1.11 7.51
CA VAL A 638 27.25 -2.12 6.85
C VAL A 638 26.41 -1.42 5.80
N ALA A 639 26.38 -1.95 4.59
CA ALA A 639 25.57 -1.44 3.51
C ALA A 639 24.79 -2.59 2.83
N ASP A 640 23.61 -2.25 2.36
CA ASP A 640 22.77 -3.14 1.53
C ASP A 640 23.28 -3.19 0.09
N SER A 641 22.77 -4.14 -0.69
CA SER A 641 22.97 -4.21 -2.14
C SER A 641 21.80 -4.89 -2.83
N TRP A 642 21.46 -4.43 -4.02
CA TRP A 642 20.42 -5.06 -4.86
C TRP A 642 20.76 -6.49 -5.32
N ASN A 643 21.97 -6.96 -5.07
CA ASN A 643 22.34 -8.36 -5.29
C ASN A 643 21.91 -9.29 -4.11
N ASN A 644 21.01 -8.83 -3.24
CA ASN A 644 20.48 -9.58 -2.10
C ASN A 644 21.48 -9.84 -0.97
N THR A 645 22.56 -9.07 -0.89
CA THR A 645 23.60 -9.22 0.12
C THR A 645 23.79 -7.96 0.95
N LEU A 646 24.36 -8.12 2.13
CA LEU A 646 24.93 -7.03 2.92
C LEU A 646 26.44 -7.10 2.84
N THR A 647 27.08 -5.97 2.80
CA THR A 647 28.54 -5.91 2.84
C THR A 647 29.02 -5.09 4.03
N VAL A 648 30.03 -5.60 4.72
CA VAL A 648 30.57 -5.06 5.96
C VAL A 648 32.04 -4.69 5.75
N TRP A 649 32.41 -3.44 6.08
CA TRP A 649 33.80 -2.96 5.97
C TRP A 649 34.32 -2.43 7.28
N ASN A 650 35.62 -2.60 7.51
CA ASN A 650 36.34 -1.94 8.59
C ASN A 650 36.87 -0.57 8.13
N LEU A 651 36.47 0.48 8.86
CA LEU A 651 36.85 1.87 8.56
C LEU A 651 38.24 2.24 9.05
N ASN A 652 38.82 1.56 10.06
CA ASN A 652 40.06 1.94 10.78
C ASN A 652 41.32 1.32 10.23
N LYS A 653 41.27 0.30 9.33
CA LYS A 653 42.51 -0.25 8.77
C LYS A 653 43.05 0.62 7.66
N SER A 654 44.12 1.35 7.98
CA SER A 654 44.92 2.18 7.08
C SER A 654 45.63 1.37 5.97
N ARG A 655 45.86 2.03 4.82
CA ARG A 655 46.71 1.56 3.74
C ARG A 655 48.00 0.97 4.33
N GLN A 656 48.24 -0.33 4.13
CA GLN A 656 49.57 -0.87 4.31
C GLN A 656 50.54 -0.18 3.37
N SER A 657 51.64 0.26 3.96
CA SER A 657 52.78 1.00 3.46
C SER A 657 53.15 0.76 2.00
N PHE A 658 53.54 1.85 1.34
CA PHE A 658 54.04 1.99 -0.02
C PHE A 658 55.16 0.99 -0.44
N LEU A 659 55.80 0.31 0.50
CA LEU A 659 56.88 -0.64 0.27
C LEU A 659 56.44 -2.03 -0.26
N HIS A 660 55.14 -2.37 -0.14
CA HIS A 660 54.63 -3.68 -0.63
C HIS A 660 54.20 -3.64 -2.11
N ARG A 661 54.13 -2.45 -2.72
CA ARG A 661 53.78 -2.26 -4.13
C ARG A 661 54.90 -2.55 -5.14
N LEU A 662 56.17 -2.65 -4.68
CA LEU A 662 57.32 -2.81 -5.58
C LEU A 662 57.72 -4.26 -5.89
N LEU A 663 57.13 -5.26 -5.27
CA LEU A 663 57.56 -6.65 -5.39
C LEU A 663 56.70 -7.59 -6.24
N TYR A 664 55.51 -7.16 -6.71
CA TYR A 664 54.67 -7.99 -7.57
C TYR A 664 53.99 -7.18 -8.68
N ALA A 665 54.71 -7.03 -9.80
CA ALA A 665 54.19 -6.56 -11.08
C ALA A 665 53.39 -7.69 -11.75
N LEU A 666 52.11 -7.87 -11.36
CA LEU A 666 51.10 -8.58 -12.14
C LEU A 666 49.75 -7.92 -11.84
N PRO A 667 48.86 -7.71 -12.87
CA PRO A 667 47.60 -7.05 -12.68
C PRO A 667 46.58 -8.04 -12.05
N ARG A 668 46.58 -8.12 -10.72
CA ARG A 668 45.45 -8.67 -9.96
C ARG A 668 44.80 -7.51 -9.24
N LEU A 669 43.54 -7.25 -9.61
CA LEU A 669 42.64 -6.36 -8.92
C LEU A 669 42.86 -6.43 -7.41
N GLY A 670 43.42 -5.37 -6.84
CA GLY A 670 43.73 -5.28 -5.42
C GLY A 670 42.48 -5.07 -4.60
N HIS A 671 41.87 -6.16 -4.18
CA HIS A 671 40.82 -6.15 -3.18
C HIS A 671 41.45 -5.78 -1.85
N GLY A 672 41.07 -4.66 -1.26
CA GLY A 672 41.33 -4.38 0.15
C GLY A 672 40.70 -5.50 0.97
N LYS A 673 41.51 -6.45 1.44
CA LYS A 673 41.08 -7.58 2.25
C LYS A 673 40.61 -7.08 3.61
N GLU A 674 39.33 -7.00 3.79
CA GLU A 674 38.48 -7.27 4.96
C GLU A 674 37.04 -6.81 4.71
N VAL A 675 36.48 -7.30 3.63
CA VAL A 675 35.06 -7.19 3.31
C VAL A 675 34.43 -8.53 3.67
N LYS A 676 33.45 -8.52 4.58
CA LYS A 676 32.58 -9.67 4.82
C LYS A 676 31.31 -9.45 4.03
N THR A 677 30.94 -10.41 3.22
CA THR A 677 29.64 -10.41 2.54
C THR A 677 28.71 -11.35 3.28
N LEU A 678 27.58 -10.82 3.76
CA LEU A 678 26.53 -11.58 4.42
C LEU A 678 25.54 -12.03 3.35
N THR A 679 25.56 -13.31 3.04
CA THR A 679 24.74 -13.90 1.96
C THR A 679 23.67 -14.79 2.57
N GLY A 680 22.42 -14.67 2.09
CA GLY A 680 21.32 -15.49 2.59
C GLY A 680 19.93 -14.96 2.23
N HIS A 681 19.78 -13.66 1.99
CA HIS A 681 18.54 -13.14 1.42
C HIS A 681 18.40 -13.55 -0.06
N THR A 682 17.17 -13.80 -0.48
CA THR A 682 16.82 -14.20 -1.86
C THR A 682 16.26 -13.06 -2.69
N SER A 683 16.05 -11.88 -2.10
CA SER A 683 15.65 -10.65 -2.76
C SER A 683 16.28 -9.43 -2.08
N TRP A 684 16.01 -8.25 -2.59
CA TRP A 684 16.64 -6.98 -2.20
C TRP A 684 16.53 -6.73 -0.69
N VAL A 685 17.63 -6.37 -0.07
CA VAL A 685 17.64 -5.84 1.30
C VAL A 685 17.20 -4.38 1.26
N ARG A 686 16.27 -4.00 2.13
CA ARG A 686 15.67 -2.66 2.15
C ARG A 686 15.90 -1.91 3.45
N GLY A 687 16.03 -2.60 4.56
CA GLY A 687 16.24 -2.02 5.88
C GLY A 687 17.38 -2.72 6.61
N VAL A 688 18.20 -1.97 7.34
CA VAL A 688 19.32 -2.49 8.13
C VAL A 688 19.38 -1.74 9.45
N ALA A 689 19.55 -2.47 10.55
CA ALA A 689 19.79 -1.90 11.88
C ALA A 689 20.86 -2.68 12.62
N ILE A 690 21.63 -2.00 13.46
CA ILE A 690 22.73 -2.58 14.25
C ILE A 690 22.35 -2.53 15.73
N THR A 691 22.64 -3.60 16.47
CA THR A 691 22.45 -3.62 17.93
C THR A 691 23.32 -2.58 18.63
N PRO A 692 22.89 -2.03 19.77
CA PRO A 692 23.62 -0.99 20.51
C PRO A 692 25.05 -1.39 20.92
N ASP A 693 25.29 -2.68 21.10
CA ASP A 693 26.62 -3.24 21.39
C ASP A 693 27.52 -3.38 20.14
N GLY A 694 26.96 -3.10 18.95
CA GLY A 694 27.68 -3.19 17.67
C GLY A 694 28.02 -4.60 17.21
N GLN A 695 27.48 -5.66 17.83
CA GLN A 695 27.86 -7.02 17.54
C GLN A 695 26.98 -7.74 16.53
N GLN A 696 25.73 -7.31 16.41
CA GLN A 696 24.74 -7.96 15.55
C GLN A 696 24.07 -6.96 14.59
N VAL A 697 23.63 -7.46 13.46
CA VAL A 697 22.86 -6.72 12.45
C VAL A 697 21.55 -7.44 12.21
N VAL A 698 20.47 -6.67 12.12
CA VAL A 698 19.17 -7.15 11.62
C VAL A 698 18.94 -6.52 10.25
N SER A 699 18.62 -7.34 9.27
CA SER A 699 18.27 -6.89 7.92
C SER A 699 16.87 -7.31 7.53
N GLY A 700 16.11 -6.43 6.88
CA GLY A 700 14.81 -6.69 6.29
C GLY A 700 14.90 -6.69 4.76
N SER A 701 14.17 -7.60 4.10
CA SER A 701 14.30 -7.81 2.67
C SER A 701 12.95 -7.93 1.95
N SER A 702 13.00 -7.68 0.64
CA SER A 702 11.91 -7.96 -0.29
C SER A 702 11.62 -9.47 -0.47
N ASP A 703 12.39 -10.35 0.15
CA ASP A 703 12.05 -11.78 0.27
C ASP A 703 11.08 -12.07 1.42
N ASN A 704 10.52 -11.04 2.04
CA ASN A 704 9.55 -11.09 3.14
C ASN A 704 10.14 -11.59 4.48
N THR A 705 11.45 -11.67 4.59
CA THR A 705 12.13 -12.14 5.81
C THR A 705 13.00 -11.05 6.43
N LEU A 706 13.24 -11.22 7.74
CA LEU A 706 14.36 -10.56 8.40
C LEU A 706 15.44 -11.61 8.67
N LYS A 707 16.70 -11.16 8.71
CA LYS A 707 17.82 -11.99 9.12
C LYS A 707 18.65 -11.29 10.17
N LEU A 708 19.05 -12.08 11.18
CA LEU A 708 19.96 -11.67 12.24
C LEU A 708 21.36 -12.22 11.93
N TRP A 709 22.34 -11.34 11.96
CA TRP A 709 23.73 -11.65 11.61
C TRP A 709 24.69 -11.33 12.75
N ASP A 710 25.71 -12.13 12.95
CA ASP A 710 26.86 -11.84 13.80
C ASP A 710 27.92 -11.10 12.98
N LEU A 711 28.24 -9.89 13.36
CA LEU A 711 29.21 -9.05 12.63
C LEU A 711 30.66 -9.59 12.75
N ASN A 712 31.00 -10.25 13.86
CA ASN A 712 32.37 -10.75 14.08
C ASN A 712 32.67 -11.96 13.21
N SER A 713 31.73 -12.90 13.10
CA SER A 713 31.90 -14.10 12.26
C SER A 713 31.44 -13.90 10.81
N GLY A 714 30.56 -12.94 10.56
CA GLY A 714 29.90 -12.75 9.27
C GLY A 714 28.85 -13.84 8.96
N ARG A 715 28.36 -14.56 9.96
CA ARG A 715 27.40 -15.65 9.78
C ARG A 715 25.99 -15.21 10.13
N GLU A 716 25.04 -15.80 9.42
CA GLU A 716 23.63 -15.73 9.80
C GLU A 716 23.41 -16.47 11.12
N ILE A 717 22.81 -15.80 12.08
CA ILE A 717 22.40 -16.39 13.36
C ILE A 717 21.00 -16.99 13.21
N LYS A 718 20.04 -16.23 12.62
CA LYS A 718 18.64 -16.63 12.46
C LYS A 718 17.98 -15.96 11.27
N THR A 719 16.99 -16.66 10.69
CA THR A 719 15.98 -16.06 9.82
C THR A 719 14.66 -15.90 10.59
N LEU A 720 14.08 -14.70 10.57
CA LEU A 720 12.82 -14.35 11.20
C LEU A 720 11.74 -14.32 10.09
N THR A 721 10.80 -15.25 10.16
CA THR A 721 9.75 -15.42 9.15
C THR A 721 8.38 -15.07 9.73
N GLY A 722 7.50 -14.47 8.94
CA GLY A 722 6.14 -14.11 9.37
C GLY A 722 5.54 -12.91 8.66
N HIS A 723 6.33 -12.13 7.91
CA HIS A 723 5.80 -11.18 6.93
C HIS A 723 5.41 -11.89 5.64
N THR A 724 4.39 -11.35 4.96
CA THR A 724 3.86 -11.90 3.70
C THR A 724 4.21 -11.03 2.48
N ASN A 725 4.79 -9.85 2.71
CA ASN A 725 5.30 -8.94 1.67
C ASN A 725 6.62 -8.29 2.11
N SER A 726 7.24 -7.49 1.26
CA SER A 726 8.54 -6.84 1.47
C SER A 726 8.66 -6.19 2.84
N VAL A 727 9.74 -6.51 3.58
CA VAL A 727 10.14 -5.79 4.79
C VAL A 727 10.99 -4.57 4.36
N VAL A 728 10.45 -3.38 4.58
CA VAL A 728 11.04 -2.13 4.06
C VAL A 728 11.87 -1.36 5.08
N ALA A 729 11.55 -1.47 6.36
CA ALA A 729 12.30 -0.80 7.42
C ALA A 729 12.47 -1.72 8.64
N VAL A 730 13.57 -1.51 9.36
CA VAL A 730 13.92 -2.26 10.58
C VAL A 730 14.53 -1.29 11.59
N ALA A 731 14.15 -1.40 12.86
CA ALA A 731 14.78 -0.70 13.96
C ALA A 731 14.96 -1.65 15.15
N ILE A 732 15.92 -1.35 16.03
CA ILE A 732 16.25 -2.18 17.20
C ILE A 732 15.96 -1.37 18.46
N THR A 733 15.45 -2.04 19.48
CA THR A 733 15.22 -1.41 20.80
C THR A 733 16.52 -1.05 21.48
N PRO A 734 16.53 0.00 22.34
CA PRO A 734 17.76 0.50 23.00
C PRO A 734 18.46 -0.54 23.88
N ASP A 735 17.72 -1.55 24.37
CA ASP A 735 18.26 -2.69 25.13
C ASP A 735 18.93 -3.76 24.23
N GLY A 736 18.79 -3.64 22.91
CA GLY A 736 19.33 -4.59 21.94
C GLY A 736 18.64 -5.96 21.91
N GLN A 737 17.56 -6.16 22.66
CA GLN A 737 16.92 -7.46 22.81
C GLN A 737 15.82 -7.71 21.77
N ARG A 738 15.25 -6.64 21.19
CA ARG A 738 14.13 -6.73 20.28
C ARG A 738 14.38 -5.91 19.01
N ALA A 739 13.73 -6.32 17.94
CA ALA A 739 13.66 -5.56 16.69
C ALA A 739 12.21 -5.30 16.30
N ILE A 740 11.95 -4.19 15.64
CA ILE A 740 10.70 -3.94 14.94
C ILE A 740 10.94 -3.94 13.43
N SER A 741 9.92 -4.33 12.70
CA SER A 741 9.94 -4.30 11.23
C SER A 741 8.64 -3.76 10.67
N ALA A 742 8.75 -2.86 9.71
CA ALA A 742 7.65 -2.36 8.90
C ALA A 742 7.64 -3.06 7.55
N SER A 743 6.46 -3.48 7.10
CA SER A 743 6.32 -4.25 5.87
C SER A 743 5.16 -3.74 5.00
N ARG A 744 5.30 -3.96 3.70
CA ARG A 744 4.23 -3.73 2.72
C ARG A 744 3.08 -4.73 2.81
N ASP A 745 3.14 -5.68 3.76
CA ASP A 745 1.99 -6.51 4.16
C ASP A 745 1.04 -5.79 5.14
N ASN A 746 1.19 -4.49 5.30
CA ASN A 746 0.45 -3.61 6.20
C ASN A 746 0.72 -3.87 7.69
N THR A 747 1.75 -4.66 8.04
CA THR A 747 2.02 -4.99 9.44
C THR A 747 3.33 -4.39 9.96
N LEU A 748 3.28 -3.94 11.22
CA LEU A 748 4.44 -3.74 12.09
C LEU A 748 4.55 -4.98 12.98
N LYS A 749 5.73 -5.60 13.04
CA LYS A 749 5.99 -6.73 13.92
C LYS A 749 7.12 -6.42 14.89
N LEU A 750 6.93 -6.84 16.13
CA LEU A 750 7.95 -6.81 17.17
C LEU A 750 8.51 -8.23 17.35
N TRP A 751 9.81 -8.35 17.24
CA TRP A 751 10.54 -9.61 17.29
C TRP A 751 11.42 -9.67 18.54
N ASP A 752 11.44 -10.80 19.20
CA ASP A 752 12.43 -11.15 20.21
C ASP A 752 13.66 -11.76 19.50
N LEU A 753 14.81 -11.13 19.62
CA LEU A 753 16.01 -11.53 18.89
C LEU A 753 16.65 -12.81 19.44
N GLU A 754 16.44 -13.10 20.72
CA GLU A 754 16.93 -14.33 21.32
C GLU A 754 16.16 -15.56 20.84
N SER A 755 14.83 -15.54 20.85
CA SER A 755 13.99 -16.63 20.35
C SER A 755 13.84 -16.65 18.83
N GLY A 756 13.89 -15.47 18.18
CA GLY A 756 13.61 -15.26 16.77
C GLY A 756 12.12 -15.25 16.43
N LYS A 757 11.24 -15.13 17.41
CA LYS A 757 9.79 -15.14 17.23
C LYS A 757 9.21 -13.74 17.23
N ALA A 758 8.17 -13.51 16.42
CA ALA A 758 7.32 -12.33 16.57
C ALA A 758 6.54 -12.45 17.88
N ILE A 759 6.61 -11.43 18.74
CA ILE A 759 5.97 -11.37 20.05
C ILE A 759 4.76 -10.47 20.07
N ALA A 760 4.68 -9.50 19.17
CA ALA A 760 3.51 -8.66 18.97
C ALA A 760 3.42 -8.21 17.50
N SER A 761 2.21 -7.94 17.05
CA SER A 761 1.93 -7.46 15.70
C SER A 761 0.85 -6.39 15.74
N PHE A 762 0.96 -5.40 14.88
CA PHE A 762 -0.08 -4.40 14.63
C PHE A 762 -0.29 -4.31 13.11
N SER A 763 -1.55 -4.30 12.69
CA SER A 763 -1.90 -4.15 11.26
C SER A 763 -2.51 -2.78 11.03
N GLY A 764 -1.87 -2.00 10.16
CA GLY A 764 -2.38 -0.76 9.61
C GLY A 764 -3.45 -1.01 8.53
N ASP A 765 -4.06 0.06 8.06
CA ASP A 765 -5.01 0.01 6.94
C ASP A 765 -4.28 -0.02 5.58
N GLY A 766 -2.97 0.33 5.54
CA GLY A 766 -2.13 0.32 4.35
C GLY A 766 -0.68 -0.08 4.60
N ALA A 767 0.13 -0.12 3.55
CA ALA A 767 1.54 -0.51 3.59
C ALA A 767 2.36 0.38 4.52
N LEU A 768 3.18 -0.23 5.38
CA LEU A 768 4.07 0.51 6.27
C LEU A 768 5.43 0.70 5.60
N GLU A 769 5.87 1.96 5.42
CA GLU A 769 7.09 2.31 4.68
C GLU A 769 8.29 2.64 5.59
N CYS A 770 8.05 3.06 6.83
CA CYS A 770 9.10 3.36 7.79
C CYS A 770 8.69 3.03 9.23
N CYS A 771 9.68 2.84 10.11
CA CYS A 771 9.44 2.63 11.53
C CYS A 771 10.61 3.14 12.37
N ALA A 772 10.31 3.47 13.63
CA ALA A 772 11.29 3.88 14.62
C ALA A 772 10.88 3.42 16.02
N VAL A 773 11.86 3.22 16.89
CA VAL A 773 11.67 2.91 18.31
C VAL A 773 12.07 4.12 19.14
N ALA A 774 11.21 4.56 20.03
CA ALA A 774 11.53 5.62 20.96
C ALA A 774 12.60 5.15 21.97
N PRO A 775 13.38 6.07 22.54
CA PRO A 775 14.44 5.73 23.50
C PRO A 775 13.95 5.05 24.78
N ASP A 776 12.63 5.05 25.07
CA ASP A 776 12.04 4.30 26.18
C ASP A 776 11.98 2.78 25.93
N GLY A 777 12.18 2.37 24.68
CA GLY A 777 12.17 0.97 24.23
C GLY A 777 10.78 0.32 24.16
N VAL A 778 9.71 1.07 24.45
CA VAL A 778 8.32 0.58 24.50
C VAL A 778 7.37 1.34 23.56
N THR A 779 7.70 2.58 23.22
CA THR A 779 6.95 3.40 22.26
C THR A 779 7.52 3.17 20.85
N LEU A 780 6.67 2.74 19.94
CA LEU A 780 6.99 2.41 18.56
C LEU A 780 6.23 3.34 17.62
N ILE A 781 6.87 3.75 16.53
CA ILE A 781 6.26 4.63 15.53
C ILE A 781 6.36 3.94 14.18
N ALA A 782 5.30 4.01 13.39
CA ALA A 782 5.30 3.55 12.00
C ALA A 782 4.61 4.58 11.10
N GLY A 783 5.19 4.82 9.92
CA GLY A 783 4.61 5.65 8.88
C GLY A 783 4.02 4.78 7.77
N GLU A 784 2.79 5.10 7.39
CA GLU A 784 2.01 4.39 6.38
C GLU A 784 2.09 5.11 5.02
N ALA A 785 1.95 4.35 3.93
CA ALA A 785 1.89 4.89 2.57
C ALA A 785 0.68 5.83 2.34
N SER A 786 -0.37 5.71 3.15
CA SER A 786 -1.51 6.63 3.15
C SER A 786 -1.24 7.99 3.81
N GLY A 787 -0.05 8.20 4.39
CA GLY A 787 0.30 9.38 5.17
C GLY A 787 -0.03 9.30 6.66
N ARG A 788 -0.66 8.22 7.12
CA ARG A 788 -0.94 8.01 8.55
C ARG A 788 0.33 7.70 9.32
N VAL A 789 0.37 8.16 10.55
CA VAL A 789 1.44 7.84 11.51
C VAL A 789 0.82 7.12 12.70
N HIS A 790 1.32 5.92 12.97
CA HIS A 790 0.90 5.09 14.08
C HIS A 790 1.85 5.25 15.26
N PHE A 791 1.33 5.71 16.37
CA PHE A 791 2.02 5.73 17.67
C PHE A 791 1.50 4.57 18.50
N LEU A 792 2.36 3.62 18.79
CA LEU A 792 2.01 2.35 19.40
C LEU A 792 2.80 2.16 20.70
N ARG A 793 2.17 1.63 21.72
CA ARG A 793 2.82 1.25 22.98
C ARG A 793 2.74 -0.26 23.17
N LEU A 794 3.84 -0.86 23.57
CA LEU A 794 3.87 -2.28 23.89
C LEU A 794 3.20 -2.51 25.27
N GLU A 795 2.11 -3.28 25.29
CA GLU A 795 1.34 -3.68 26.47
C GLU A 795 1.44 -5.19 26.72
N GLY A 796 0.95 -5.65 27.86
CA GLY A 796 0.99 -7.07 28.22
C GLY A 796 2.29 -7.52 28.91
N VAL A 797 3.22 -6.60 29.18
CA VAL A 797 4.43 -6.87 29.96
C VAL A 797 4.12 -6.65 31.44
N ALA A 798 4.17 -7.69 32.28
CA ALA A 798 4.25 -7.47 33.71
C ALA A 798 5.45 -6.54 34.00
N ARG A 799 5.19 -5.32 34.53
CA ARG A 799 6.26 -4.43 34.98
C ARG A 799 7.12 -5.22 35.97
N ARG A 800 8.28 -5.69 35.52
CA ARG A 800 9.33 -6.11 36.45
C ARG A 800 9.78 -4.82 37.17
N GLY A 801 9.35 -4.69 38.45
CA GLY A 801 9.72 -3.64 39.37
C GLY A 801 11.22 -3.54 39.61
#